data_32483662f1da78a6443617bf67295ed5
#
_entry.id   32483662f1da78a6443617bf67295ed5
#
_cell.length_a   1.000
_cell.length_b   1.000
_cell.length_c   1.000
_cell.angle_alpha   90.00
_cell.angle_beta   90.00
_cell.angle_gamma   90.00
#
_symmetry.space_group_name_H-M   'P 1'
#
loop_
_entity.id
_entity.type
_entity.pdbx_description
1 polymer ?
#
loop_
_entity_poly.entity_id
_entity_poly.type
_entity_poly.pdbx_seq_one_letter_code
_entity_poly.pdbx_strand_id
1 'polypeptide(L)'
;MAQHNLGYINLLRGNIAEALQEMYEARPLAGTTPIALAVCDTDRAEALRDAGITREAERLLASVAPVFGRHRMPQSRAEVEFQLARSQLTHDPVTAARTAATASRRFRALGAETWAIRADGIRLRARLSRRSPRSADQAEVERVASALADSGFANESTALRLSLDIWRSGRGMPHPAPVTRVPPTASIDVRLLGYEARAARAAAAGRDAVARRQSASGLDQLTAWQQAFGSLDLQTSVRMHAGGLMVAGLTAAARSGRADVLFEWSERGRHLSHQVVPVRPPEDPQLAADLAELRQRMSGDQTGRWRLDPHFAELEERARERQWSATRGGGIRRRATLREVQARLDDGTALLSFVYTGTELAVIVVTGARARVVPLPGWAAAAKLLPGLRADLDMAASIRTGPMADVVRRSLDDRLASLSSALLDKAVRVPGAERFVLTVPGILEGTPWAMLPALRGRTFTVAVSATRWSAFDRDVSVGGRVGIAVGPRVARGEEEADAVAAAWAGHSPEQLRGTDATVDAVTALAGRVDLLHVAAHGRHAVDNPLFSGFEMADGALFGYDLDRVPEVPEVVVLSSCEAGRSSVRWGEEAVGMTRVWMHAGTRAVVAAPVIVADDAACDLLGAMHAGLAAGLGVSEALARASTETGILAPFQVYGSGF
;
A
#
# COMPACT_ATOMS: atom_id res chain seq x y z
N MET A 1 23.28 1.60 26.20
CA MET A 1 24.23 0.66 25.56
C MET A 1 23.79 -0.80 25.64
N ALA A 2 23.52 -1.40 26.82
CA ALA A 2 23.11 -2.81 26.88
C ALA A 2 21.79 -3.09 26.12
N GLN A 3 20.79 -2.26 26.29
CA GLN A 3 19.50 -2.36 25.60
C GLN A 3 19.64 -2.18 24.09
N HIS A 4 20.45 -1.20 23.65
CA HIS A 4 20.75 -1.02 22.22
C HIS A 4 21.42 -2.25 21.61
N ASN A 5 22.39 -2.84 22.32
CA ASN A 5 23.05 -4.07 21.87
C ASN A 5 22.08 -5.26 21.82
N LEU A 6 21.11 -5.33 22.74
CA LEU A 6 20.04 -6.33 22.71
C LEU A 6 19.19 -6.17 21.44
N GLY A 7 18.81 -4.94 21.13
CA GLY A 7 18.10 -4.62 19.87
C GLY A 7 18.89 -5.08 18.64
N TYR A 8 20.20 -4.82 18.61
CA TYR A 8 21.05 -5.28 17.50
C TYR A 8 21.16 -6.81 17.42
N ILE A 9 21.23 -7.50 18.57
CA ILE A 9 21.18 -8.97 18.61
C ILE A 9 19.85 -9.51 18.07
N ASN A 10 18.72 -8.88 18.43
CA ASN A 10 17.41 -9.23 17.91
C ASN A 10 17.34 -9.01 16.40
N LEU A 11 17.90 -7.93 15.87
CA LEU A 11 18.03 -7.68 14.43
C LEU A 11 18.76 -8.83 13.73
N LEU A 12 19.92 -9.21 14.25
CA LEU A 12 20.72 -10.31 13.69
C LEU A 12 20.01 -11.67 13.73
N ARG A 13 19.09 -11.87 14.67
CA ARG A 13 18.24 -13.06 14.78
C ARG A 13 17.02 -13.01 13.87
N GLY A 14 16.73 -11.86 13.26
CA GLY A 14 15.55 -11.64 12.43
C GLY A 14 14.28 -11.29 13.21
N ASN A 15 14.39 -10.99 14.51
CA ASN A 15 13.31 -10.52 15.38
C ASN A 15 13.17 -9.00 15.22
N ILE A 16 12.64 -8.56 14.08
CA ILE A 16 12.67 -7.14 13.67
C ILE A 16 11.81 -6.25 14.59
N ALA A 17 10.63 -6.72 15.01
CA ALA A 17 9.75 -5.94 15.86
C ALA A 17 10.39 -5.65 17.22
N GLU A 18 10.97 -6.69 17.84
CA GLU A 18 11.70 -6.57 19.10
C GLU A 18 12.97 -5.72 18.94
N ALA A 19 13.66 -5.84 17.81
CA ALA A 19 14.84 -5.03 17.52
C ALA A 19 14.50 -3.54 17.45
N LEU A 20 13.44 -3.19 16.74
CA LEU A 20 12.97 -1.81 16.63
C LEU A 20 12.54 -1.25 17.99
N GLN A 21 11.81 -2.03 18.79
CA GLN A 21 11.39 -1.63 20.13
C GLN A 21 12.59 -1.35 21.05
N GLU A 22 13.53 -2.31 21.15
CA GLU A 22 14.71 -2.19 22.00
C GLU A 22 15.60 -0.99 21.61
N MET A 23 15.79 -0.77 20.30
CA MET A 23 16.56 0.35 19.78
C MET A 23 15.89 1.69 20.07
N TYR A 24 14.56 1.75 20.02
CA TYR A 24 13.78 2.92 20.36
C TYR A 24 13.91 3.27 21.85
N GLU A 25 13.67 2.31 22.73
CA GLU A 25 13.78 2.50 24.18
C GLU A 25 15.22 2.87 24.60
N ALA A 26 16.22 2.36 23.87
CA ALA A 26 17.63 2.66 24.12
C ALA A 26 18.06 4.06 23.66
N ARG A 27 17.41 4.64 22.65
CA ARG A 27 17.82 5.91 22.02
C ARG A 27 17.88 7.09 23.01
N PRO A 28 16.89 7.35 23.87
CA PRO A 28 16.97 8.40 24.90
C PRO A 28 18.10 8.18 25.91
N LEU A 29 18.48 6.91 26.11
CA LEU A 29 19.53 6.50 27.05
C LEU A 29 20.94 6.56 26.45
N ALA A 30 21.06 6.74 25.13
CA ALA A 30 22.36 6.77 24.42
C ALA A 30 23.19 8.04 24.73
N GLY A 31 22.62 9.00 25.44
CA GLY A 31 23.25 10.28 25.72
C GLY A 31 22.88 11.36 24.69
N THR A 32 23.34 12.59 24.97
CA THR A 32 23.00 13.78 24.17
C THR A 32 24.03 14.13 23.10
N THR A 33 25.08 13.32 22.93
CA THR A 33 26.10 13.64 21.93
C THR A 33 25.62 13.30 20.53
N PRO A 34 25.84 14.20 19.53
CA PRO A 34 25.43 13.94 18.14
C PRO A 34 25.99 12.64 17.56
N ILE A 35 27.18 12.23 17.99
CA ILE A 35 27.81 10.98 17.52
C ILE A 35 27.09 9.75 18.09
N ALA A 36 26.79 9.74 19.38
CA ALA A 36 26.11 8.59 19.99
C ALA A 36 24.71 8.38 19.40
N LEU A 37 23.96 9.47 19.19
CA LEU A 37 22.67 9.42 18.51
C LEU A 37 22.81 8.94 17.06
N ALA A 38 23.84 9.42 16.33
CA ALA A 38 24.07 9.00 14.95
C ALA A 38 24.40 7.50 14.82
N VAL A 39 25.11 6.91 15.79
CA VAL A 39 25.36 5.46 15.84
C VAL A 39 24.05 4.70 16.05
N CYS A 40 23.25 5.08 17.06
CA CYS A 40 21.96 4.46 17.31
C CYS A 40 21.02 4.55 16.09
N ASP A 41 20.97 5.73 15.46
CA ASP A 41 20.14 5.96 14.28
C ASP A 41 20.62 5.16 13.04
N THR A 42 21.91 4.85 12.94
CA THR A 42 22.45 3.98 11.88
C THR A 42 21.96 2.54 12.04
N ASP A 43 22.07 1.98 13.26
CA ASP A 43 21.63 0.60 13.52
C ASP A 43 20.11 0.46 13.40
N ARG A 44 19.38 1.49 13.85
CA ARG A 44 17.93 1.56 13.69
C ARG A 44 17.51 1.63 12.22
N ALA A 45 18.20 2.40 11.39
CA ALA A 45 17.96 2.43 9.96
C ALA A 45 18.18 1.06 9.30
N GLU A 46 19.07 0.23 9.82
CA GLU A 46 19.24 -1.15 9.36
C GLU A 46 18.00 -1.99 9.68
N ALA A 47 17.47 -1.89 10.90
CA ALA A 47 16.25 -2.59 11.30
C ALA A 47 15.03 -2.13 10.49
N LEU A 48 14.86 -0.83 10.28
CA LEU A 48 13.81 -0.26 9.44
C LEU A 48 13.87 -0.77 7.98
N ARG A 49 15.07 -0.82 7.40
CA ARG A 49 15.28 -1.38 6.06
C ARG A 49 14.86 -2.85 6.01
N ASP A 50 15.29 -3.65 6.96
CA ASP A 50 14.99 -5.08 6.99
C ASP A 50 13.49 -5.32 7.25
N ALA A 51 12.82 -4.43 7.99
CA ALA A 51 11.36 -4.38 8.08
C ALA A 51 10.67 -3.98 6.76
N GLY A 52 11.40 -3.46 5.75
CA GLY A 52 10.84 -2.95 4.50
C GLY A 52 10.41 -1.47 4.53
N ILE A 53 10.64 -0.76 5.64
CA ILE A 53 10.35 0.67 5.82
C ILE A 53 11.51 1.51 5.25
N THR A 54 11.79 1.31 3.96
CA THR A 54 13.02 1.78 3.31
C THR A 54 13.14 3.30 3.23
N ARG A 55 12.04 4.03 3.01
CA ARG A 55 12.08 5.50 2.92
C ARG A 55 12.50 6.16 4.21
N GLU A 56 12.07 5.64 5.32
CA GLU A 56 12.42 6.15 6.64
C GLU A 56 13.86 5.81 6.98
N ALA A 57 14.27 4.56 6.73
CA ALA A 57 15.67 4.16 6.83
C ALA A 57 16.57 5.09 6.01
N GLU A 58 16.20 5.44 4.79
CA GLU A 58 16.97 6.33 3.92
C GLU A 58 17.01 7.78 4.41
N ARG A 59 15.86 8.30 4.90
CA ARG A 59 15.82 9.63 5.52
C ARG A 59 16.75 9.70 6.74
N LEU A 60 16.71 8.68 7.58
CA LEU A 60 17.53 8.58 8.78
C LEU A 60 19.03 8.52 8.40
N LEU A 61 19.42 7.64 7.48
CA LEU A 61 20.79 7.53 6.98
C LEU A 61 21.28 8.83 6.32
N ALA A 62 20.42 9.50 5.55
CA ALA A 62 20.74 10.78 4.93
C ALA A 62 20.97 11.89 5.96
N SER A 63 20.26 11.89 7.10
CA SER A 63 20.46 12.84 8.20
C SER A 63 21.75 12.57 9.00
N VAL A 64 22.12 11.30 9.13
CA VAL A 64 23.27 10.86 9.92
C VAL A 64 24.61 11.05 9.17
N ALA A 65 24.65 10.83 7.86
CA ALA A 65 25.89 10.93 7.07
C ALA A 65 26.63 12.28 7.23
N PRO A 66 25.96 13.46 7.24
CA PRO A 66 26.60 14.74 7.50
C PRO A 66 27.16 14.87 8.93
N VAL A 67 26.55 14.22 9.94
CA VAL A 67 27.03 14.24 11.32
C VAL A 67 28.43 13.62 11.39
N PHE A 68 28.62 12.42 10.88
CA PHE A 68 29.92 11.78 10.82
C PHE A 68 30.92 12.58 9.97
N GLY A 69 30.46 13.24 8.91
CA GLY A 69 31.30 14.13 8.11
C GLY A 69 31.87 15.31 8.91
N ARG A 70 31.02 16.02 9.69
CA ARG A 70 31.43 17.15 10.54
C ARG A 70 32.39 16.74 11.66
N HIS A 71 32.19 15.53 12.19
CA HIS A 71 33.03 14.99 13.25
C HIS A 71 34.30 14.26 12.77
N ARG A 72 34.64 14.38 11.47
CA ARG A 72 35.81 13.77 10.85
C ARG A 72 35.90 12.26 11.04
N MET A 73 34.75 11.57 10.92
CA MET A 73 34.62 10.12 11.00
C MET A 73 34.36 9.54 9.59
N PRO A 74 35.39 9.50 8.72
CA PRO A 74 35.16 9.17 7.31
C PRO A 74 34.77 7.71 7.10
N GLN A 75 35.17 6.79 7.97
CA GLN A 75 34.77 5.38 7.92
C GLN A 75 33.28 5.24 8.22
N SER A 76 32.79 5.77 9.35
CA SER A 76 31.37 5.70 9.72
C SER A 76 30.48 6.36 8.67
N ARG A 77 30.96 7.48 8.07
CA ARG A 77 30.26 8.08 6.94
C ARG A 77 30.15 7.14 5.74
N ALA A 78 31.23 6.41 5.39
CA ALA A 78 31.21 5.46 4.30
C ALA A 78 30.31 4.25 4.61
N GLU A 79 30.25 3.81 5.87
CA GLU A 79 29.35 2.75 6.35
C GLU A 79 27.87 3.18 6.19
N VAL A 80 27.52 4.40 6.57
CA VAL A 80 26.17 4.95 6.36
C VAL A 80 25.83 5.02 4.86
N GLU A 81 26.74 5.48 4.01
CA GLU A 81 26.55 5.51 2.55
C GLU A 81 26.37 4.07 1.99
N PHE A 82 27.06 3.07 2.54
CA PHE A 82 26.88 1.67 2.19
C PHE A 82 25.48 1.15 2.60
N GLN A 83 25.02 1.43 3.81
CA GLN A 83 23.67 1.07 4.27
C GLN A 83 22.59 1.75 3.43
N LEU A 84 22.78 3.03 3.08
CA LEU A 84 21.89 3.76 2.18
C LEU A 84 21.80 3.08 0.80
N ALA A 85 22.92 2.65 0.23
CA ALA A 85 22.93 1.94 -1.04
C ALA A 85 22.20 0.58 -0.94
N ARG A 86 22.31 -0.12 0.19
CA ARG A 86 21.55 -1.37 0.45
C ARG A 86 20.05 -1.13 0.47
N SER A 87 19.59 -0.05 1.11
CA SER A 87 18.18 0.31 1.16
C SER A 87 17.62 0.66 -0.22
N GLN A 88 18.36 1.45 -1.00
CA GLN A 88 17.95 1.87 -2.35
C GLN A 88 17.91 0.72 -3.37
N LEU A 89 18.58 -0.41 -3.10
CA LEU A 89 18.76 -1.51 -4.06
C LEU A 89 17.45 -2.07 -4.63
N THR A 90 16.39 -2.10 -3.84
CA THR A 90 15.11 -2.72 -4.21
C THR A 90 14.23 -1.83 -5.08
N HIS A 91 14.28 -0.51 -4.90
CA HIS A 91 13.35 0.42 -5.56
C HIS A 91 14.01 1.47 -6.46
N ASP A 92 15.28 1.83 -6.20
CA ASP A 92 16.08 2.73 -7.06
C ASP A 92 17.48 2.19 -7.31
N PRO A 93 17.62 1.15 -8.15
CA PRO A 93 18.92 0.54 -8.44
C PRO A 93 19.89 1.49 -9.15
N VAL A 94 19.42 2.58 -9.75
CA VAL A 94 20.30 3.57 -10.38
C VAL A 94 21.04 4.38 -9.32
N THR A 95 20.30 4.89 -8.35
CA THR A 95 20.89 5.63 -7.21
C THR A 95 21.71 4.69 -6.33
N ALA A 96 21.21 3.48 -6.03
CA ALA A 96 21.96 2.47 -5.29
C ALA A 96 23.36 2.21 -5.88
N ALA A 97 23.46 2.05 -7.20
CA ALA A 97 24.75 1.83 -7.87
C ALA A 97 25.71 3.03 -7.72
N ARG A 98 25.19 4.27 -7.75
CA ARG A 98 26.00 5.50 -7.57
C ARG A 98 26.45 5.65 -6.12
N THR A 99 25.56 5.44 -5.17
CA THR A 99 25.84 5.53 -3.73
C THR A 99 26.85 4.47 -3.32
N ALA A 100 26.67 3.21 -3.75
CA ALA A 100 27.61 2.12 -3.50
C ALA A 100 29.00 2.38 -4.11
N ALA A 101 29.08 2.92 -5.33
CA ALA A 101 30.36 3.31 -5.94
C ALA A 101 31.07 4.42 -5.15
N THR A 102 30.33 5.33 -4.55
CA THR A 102 30.89 6.39 -3.69
C THR A 102 31.42 5.81 -2.39
N ALA A 103 30.66 4.96 -1.72
CA ALA A 103 31.11 4.25 -0.53
C ALA A 103 32.36 3.42 -0.80
N SER A 104 32.40 2.64 -1.90
CA SER A 104 33.54 1.83 -2.30
C SER A 104 34.81 2.66 -2.47
N ARG A 105 34.74 3.82 -3.15
CA ARG A 105 35.89 4.72 -3.31
C ARG A 105 36.39 5.28 -1.97
N ARG A 106 35.49 5.64 -1.05
CA ARG A 106 35.85 6.13 0.29
C ARG A 106 36.56 5.05 1.10
N PHE A 107 36.01 3.83 1.10
CA PHE A 107 36.64 2.71 1.80
C PHE A 107 38.03 2.40 1.28
N ARG A 108 38.26 2.42 -0.05
CA ARG A 108 39.60 2.26 -0.62
C ARG A 108 40.54 3.37 -0.21
N ALA A 109 40.10 4.62 -0.20
CA ALA A 109 40.89 5.75 0.25
C ALA A 109 41.32 5.65 1.75
N LEU A 110 40.57 4.86 2.54
CA LEU A 110 40.83 4.56 3.95
C LEU A 110 41.61 3.25 4.16
N GLY A 111 41.99 2.53 3.09
CA GLY A 111 42.60 1.21 3.18
C GLY A 111 41.65 0.10 3.67
N ALA A 112 40.33 0.36 3.74
CA ALA A 112 39.31 -0.57 4.21
C ALA A 112 38.81 -1.45 3.02
N GLU A 113 39.70 -2.28 2.45
CA GLU A 113 39.42 -3.01 1.21
C GLU A 113 38.23 -3.99 1.35
N THR A 114 38.10 -4.64 2.48
CA THR A 114 36.98 -5.55 2.77
C THR A 114 35.65 -4.85 2.66
N TRP A 115 35.51 -3.65 3.19
CA TRP A 115 34.30 -2.83 3.06
C TRP A 115 34.10 -2.32 1.63
N ALA A 116 35.19 -2.01 0.92
CA ALA A 116 35.12 -1.61 -0.48
C ALA A 116 34.57 -2.74 -1.36
N ILE A 117 34.98 -3.99 -1.13
CA ILE A 117 34.48 -5.18 -1.83
C ILE A 117 32.98 -5.39 -1.54
N ARG A 118 32.52 -5.20 -0.29
CA ARG A 118 31.09 -5.26 0.07
C ARG A 118 30.29 -4.23 -0.71
N ALA A 119 30.75 -2.98 -0.75
CA ALA A 119 30.11 -1.92 -1.51
C ALA A 119 30.07 -2.21 -3.03
N ASP A 120 31.13 -2.80 -3.58
CA ASP A 120 31.15 -3.26 -4.97
C ASP A 120 30.12 -4.37 -5.23
N GLY A 121 29.91 -5.26 -4.27
CA GLY A 121 28.84 -6.28 -4.33
C GLY A 121 27.46 -5.63 -4.52
N ILE A 122 27.11 -4.61 -3.73
CA ILE A 122 25.86 -3.86 -3.87
C ILE A 122 25.79 -3.14 -5.22
N ARG A 123 26.86 -2.48 -5.64
CA ARG A 123 26.95 -1.82 -6.96
C ARG A 123 26.65 -2.78 -8.11
N LEU A 124 27.21 -3.98 -8.06
CA LEU A 124 27.01 -5.00 -9.08
C LEU A 124 25.59 -5.56 -9.05
N ARG A 125 25.04 -5.87 -7.88
CA ARG A 125 23.62 -6.27 -7.74
C ARG A 125 22.67 -5.23 -8.33
N ALA A 126 22.89 -3.96 -8.03
CA ALA A 126 22.12 -2.84 -8.56
C ALA A 126 22.23 -2.73 -10.10
N ARG A 127 23.37 -3.06 -10.69
CA ARG A 127 23.53 -3.11 -12.16
C ARG A 127 22.78 -4.30 -12.75
N LEU A 128 22.84 -5.47 -12.12
CA LEU A 128 22.17 -6.69 -12.57
C LEU A 128 20.65 -6.57 -12.53
N SER A 129 20.07 -5.82 -11.59
CA SER A 129 18.61 -5.63 -11.48
C SER A 129 18.03 -4.70 -12.57
N ARG A 130 18.87 -3.94 -13.29
CA ARG A 130 18.41 -3.03 -14.35
C ARG A 130 17.98 -3.77 -15.61
N ARG A 131 16.87 -3.35 -16.21
CA ARG A 131 16.36 -3.90 -17.49
C ARG A 131 17.25 -3.55 -18.70
N SER A 132 18.08 -2.50 -18.62
CA SER A 132 18.93 -2.07 -19.73
C SER A 132 20.17 -2.97 -19.90
N PRO A 133 20.49 -3.35 -21.15
CA PRO A 133 21.42 -4.44 -21.42
C PRO A 133 22.86 -4.01 -21.68
N ARG A 134 23.46 -3.17 -20.87
CA ARG A 134 24.92 -3.13 -20.93
C ARG A 134 25.42 -4.37 -20.21
N SER A 135 26.24 -5.17 -20.92
CA SER A 135 26.86 -6.39 -20.41
C SER A 135 27.41 -6.14 -19.01
N ALA A 136 26.79 -6.77 -17.99
CA ALA A 136 27.46 -6.89 -16.72
C ALA A 136 28.72 -7.73 -17.01
N ASP A 137 29.87 -7.24 -16.62
CA ASP A 137 31.08 -8.05 -16.67
C ASP A 137 30.92 -9.21 -15.70
N GLN A 138 30.52 -10.37 -16.22
CA GLN A 138 30.27 -11.56 -15.42
C GLN A 138 31.52 -12.02 -14.68
N ALA A 139 32.71 -11.75 -15.25
CA ALA A 139 33.99 -12.04 -14.62
C ALA A 139 34.23 -11.09 -13.43
N GLU A 140 33.84 -9.82 -13.51
CA GLU A 140 33.84 -8.89 -12.37
C GLU A 140 32.94 -9.37 -11.25
N VAL A 141 31.72 -9.80 -11.60
CA VAL A 141 30.74 -10.32 -10.62
C VAL A 141 31.31 -11.53 -9.87
N GLU A 142 31.86 -12.49 -10.58
CA GLU A 142 32.41 -13.70 -9.96
C GLU A 142 33.65 -13.41 -9.11
N ARG A 143 34.56 -12.53 -9.57
CA ARG A 143 35.71 -12.09 -8.78
C ARG A 143 35.30 -11.43 -7.45
N VAL A 144 34.30 -10.53 -7.50
CA VAL A 144 33.79 -9.87 -6.29
C VAL A 144 33.07 -10.88 -5.39
N ALA A 145 32.28 -11.78 -5.96
CA ALA A 145 31.57 -12.81 -5.18
C ALA A 145 32.57 -13.76 -4.48
N SER A 146 33.66 -14.15 -5.14
CA SER A 146 34.72 -14.97 -4.52
C SER A 146 35.43 -14.20 -3.41
N ALA A 147 35.82 -12.95 -3.65
CA ALA A 147 36.46 -12.11 -2.63
C ALA A 147 35.58 -11.88 -1.40
N LEU A 148 34.25 -11.75 -1.57
CA LEU A 148 33.28 -11.68 -0.47
C LEU A 148 33.28 -13.00 0.34
N ALA A 149 33.27 -14.14 -0.34
CA ALA A 149 33.29 -15.44 0.34
C ALA A 149 34.60 -15.65 1.14
N ASP A 150 35.72 -15.33 0.54
CA ASP A 150 37.05 -15.45 1.16
C ASP A 150 37.22 -14.51 2.37
N SER A 151 36.51 -13.39 2.35
CA SER A 151 36.44 -12.42 3.46
C SER A 151 35.40 -12.74 4.53
N GLY A 152 34.71 -13.88 4.45
CA GLY A 152 33.67 -14.31 5.42
C GLY A 152 32.28 -13.79 5.19
N PHE A 153 32.01 -13.01 4.10
CA PHE A 153 30.69 -12.47 3.77
C PHE A 153 29.89 -13.42 2.86
N ALA A 154 29.65 -14.64 3.35
CA ALA A 154 29.00 -15.70 2.59
C ALA A 154 27.59 -15.34 2.09
N ASN A 155 26.79 -14.61 2.89
CA ASN A 155 25.46 -14.16 2.48
C ASN A 155 25.52 -13.16 1.33
N GLU A 156 26.43 -12.19 1.38
CA GLU A 156 26.59 -11.17 0.34
C GLU A 156 27.12 -11.79 -0.97
N SER A 157 28.08 -12.72 -0.87
CA SER A 157 28.57 -13.53 -1.99
C SER A 157 27.45 -14.32 -2.65
N THR A 158 26.65 -15.04 -1.83
CA THR A 158 25.50 -15.83 -2.30
C THR A 158 24.47 -14.93 -2.99
N ALA A 159 24.12 -13.80 -2.39
CA ALA A 159 23.18 -12.84 -2.98
C ALA A 159 23.66 -12.30 -4.34
N LEU A 160 24.95 -12.02 -4.49
CA LEU A 160 25.52 -11.53 -5.74
C LEU A 160 25.44 -12.59 -6.85
N ARG A 161 25.79 -13.86 -6.55
CA ARG A 161 25.68 -14.98 -7.50
C ARG A 161 24.23 -15.28 -7.89
N LEU A 162 23.30 -15.25 -6.93
CA LEU A 162 21.86 -15.41 -7.21
C LEU A 162 21.33 -14.28 -8.11
N SER A 163 21.75 -13.05 -7.87
CA SER A 163 21.40 -11.91 -8.74
C SER A 163 21.91 -12.10 -10.16
N LEU A 164 23.10 -12.67 -10.34
CA LEU A 164 23.64 -13.03 -11.66
C LEU A 164 22.82 -14.14 -12.32
N ASP A 165 22.36 -15.13 -11.56
CA ASP A 165 21.51 -16.20 -12.06
C ASP A 165 20.16 -15.67 -12.57
N ILE A 166 19.52 -14.78 -11.82
CA ILE A 166 18.28 -14.11 -12.24
C ILE A 166 18.51 -13.30 -13.51
N TRP A 167 19.59 -12.53 -13.56
CA TRP A 167 19.96 -11.71 -14.71
C TRP A 167 20.21 -12.55 -15.98
N ARG A 168 20.91 -13.70 -15.86
CA ARG A 168 21.12 -14.65 -16.98
C ARG A 168 19.80 -15.23 -17.46
N SER A 169 18.97 -15.68 -16.53
CA SER A 169 17.64 -16.25 -16.82
C SER A 169 16.76 -15.28 -17.61
N GLY A 170 16.72 -14.03 -17.21
CA GLY A 170 15.93 -12.99 -17.89
C GLY A 170 16.39 -12.66 -19.30
N ARG A 171 17.58 -13.17 -19.72
CA ARG A 171 18.17 -12.99 -21.06
C ARG A 171 18.28 -14.29 -21.86
N GLY A 172 17.77 -15.39 -21.34
CA GLY A 172 17.87 -16.70 -21.99
C GLY A 172 19.33 -17.19 -22.10
N MET A 173 20.23 -16.67 -21.27
CA MET A 173 21.64 -17.06 -21.29
C MET A 173 21.84 -18.41 -20.58
N PRO A 174 22.82 -19.23 -21.03
CA PRO A 174 23.11 -20.51 -20.40
C PRO A 174 23.65 -20.31 -18.97
N HIS A 175 23.34 -21.28 -18.12
CA HIS A 175 23.81 -21.36 -16.75
C HIS A 175 24.92 -22.40 -16.66
N PRO A 176 26.20 -22.00 -16.40
CA PRO A 176 27.34 -22.93 -16.41
C PRO A 176 27.36 -23.85 -15.18
N ALA A 177 26.63 -23.52 -14.13
CA ALA A 177 26.61 -24.27 -12.88
C ALA A 177 25.17 -24.41 -12.33
N PRO A 178 24.90 -25.35 -11.41
CA PRO A 178 23.66 -25.39 -10.63
C PRO A 178 23.37 -24.08 -9.92
N VAL A 179 22.10 -23.85 -9.50
CA VAL A 179 21.75 -22.68 -8.68
C VAL A 179 22.57 -22.70 -7.39
N THR A 180 23.12 -21.55 -7.04
CA THR A 180 23.86 -21.37 -5.79
C THR A 180 23.04 -21.86 -4.60
N ARG A 181 23.61 -22.76 -3.80
CA ARG A 181 22.96 -23.30 -2.59
C ARG A 181 22.86 -22.20 -1.54
N VAL A 182 21.67 -21.99 -1.00
CA VAL A 182 21.42 -21.05 0.09
C VAL A 182 21.40 -21.82 1.41
N PRO A 183 22.26 -21.47 2.38
CA PRO A 183 22.24 -22.09 3.70
C PRO A 183 20.92 -21.81 4.44
N PRO A 184 20.43 -22.72 5.30
CA PRO A 184 19.25 -22.46 6.13
C PRO A 184 19.41 -21.26 7.07
N THR A 185 20.65 -21.00 7.48
CA THR A 185 21.04 -19.87 8.35
C THR A 185 21.19 -18.53 7.63
N ALA A 186 21.02 -18.50 6.30
CA ALA A 186 21.05 -17.25 5.54
C ALA A 186 19.92 -16.32 5.96
N SER A 187 20.16 -15.01 5.85
CA SER A 187 19.15 -13.98 6.09
C SER A 187 17.91 -14.19 5.18
N ILE A 188 16.77 -13.69 5.62
CA ILE A 188 15.49 -13.91 4.90
C ILE A 188 15.54 -13.41 3.46
N ASP A 189 16.16 -12.24 3.22
CA ASP A 189 16.32 -11.66 1.89
C ASP A 189 17.13 -12.57 0.95
N VAL A 190 18.21 -13.18 1.43
CA VAL A 190 19.04 -14.13 0.65
C VAL A 190 18.26 -15.43 0.38
N ARG A 191 17.49 -15.93 1.35
CA ARG A 191 16.62 -17.11 1.16
C ARG A 191 15.56 -16.87 0.11
N LEU A 192 14.89 -15.70 0.14
CA LEU A 192 13.87 -15.31 -0.85
C LEU A 192 14.50 -15.17 -2.25
N LEU A 193 15.66 -14.51 -2.33
CA LEU A 193 16.42 -14.39 -3.58
C LEU A 193 16.80 -15.76 -4.17
N GLY A 194 17.08 -16.75 -3.31
CA GLY A 194 17.33 -18.13 -3.72
C GLY A 194 16.11 -18.79 -4.37
N TYR A 195 14.91 -18.56 -3.85
CA TYR A 195 13.67 -19.01 -4.49
C TYR A 195 13.41 -18.29 -5.81
N GLU A 196 13.68 -16.99 -5.86
CA GLU A 196 13.55 -16.19 -7.09
C GLU A 196 14.50 -16.68 -8.19
N ALA A 197 15.75 -16.95 -7.88
CA ALA A 197 16.71 -17.49 -8.84
C ALA A 197 16.29 -18.86 -9.37
N ARG A 198 15.80 -19.75 -8.51
CA ARG A 198 15.27 -21.06 -8.94
C ARG A 198 14.03 -20.91 -9.82
N ALA A 199 13.12 -19.99 -9.46
CA ALA A 199 11.95 -19.69 -10.27
C ALA A 199 12.33 -19.12 -11.64
N ALA A 200 13.27 -18.16 -11.69
CA ALA A 200 13.75 -17.56 -12.92
C ALA A 200 14.39 -18.59 -13.86
N ARG A 201 15.25 -19.47 -13.34
CA ARG A 201 15.84 -20.57 -14.15
C ARG A 201 14.78 -21.55 -14.65
N ALA A 202 13.80 -21.91 -13.82
CA ALA A 202 12.73 -22.79 -14.24
C ALA A 202 11.89 -22.16 -15.37
N ALA A 203 11.57 -20.87 -15.24
CA ALA A 203 10.83 -20.11 -16.24
C ALA A 203 11.60 -20.00 -17.57
N ALA A 204 12.92 -19.71 -17.50
CA ALA A 204 13.78 -19.67 -18.68
C ALA A 204 13.89 -21.02 -19.41
N ALA A 205 13.75 -22.13 -18.68
CA ALA A 205 13.69 -23.48 -19.22
C ALA A 205 12.27 -23.94 -19.65
N GLY A 206 11.28 -23.04 -19.69
CA GLY A 206 9.88 -23.37 -20.04
C GLY A 206 9.13 -24.19 -18.97
N ARG A 207 9.72 -24.38 -17.79
CA ARG A 207 9.13 -25.19 -16.72
C ARG A 207 8.28 -24.32 -15.78
N ASP A 208 7.22 -23.71 -16.32
CA ASP A 208 6.37 -22.74 -15.60
C ASP A 208 5.74 -23.30 -14.30
N ALA A 209 5.35 -24.58 -14.29
CA ALA A 209 4.83 -25.21 -13.07
C ALA A 209 5.88 -25.26 -11.93
N VAL A 210 7.16 -25.49 -12.28
CA VAL A 210 8.26 -25.48 -11.31
C VAL A 210 8.54 -24.03 -10.85
N ALA A 211 8.52 -23.06 -11.77
CA ALA A 211 8.68 -21.65 -11.46
C ALA A 211 7.62 -21.20 -10.44
N ARG A 212 6.35 -21.53 -10.67
CA ARG A 212 5.26 -21.23 -9.72
C ARG A 212 5.48 -21.89 -8.36
N ARG A 213 5.88 -23.17 -8.29
CA ARG A 213 6.15 -23.84 -7.01
C ARG A 213 7.28 -23.16 -6.23
N GLN A 214 8.38 -22.79 -6.89
CA GLN A 214 9.50 -22.10 -6.23
C GLN A 214 9.07 -20.72 -5.72
N SER A 215 8.36 -19.95 -6.53
CA SER A 215 7.82 -18.65 -6.11
C SER A 215 6.84 -18.80 -4.93
N ALA A 216 5.95 -19.80 -4.98
CA ALA A 216 5.01 -20.07 -3.89
C ALA A 216 5.72 -20.39 -2.57
N SER A 217 6.72 -21.28 -2.61
CA SER A 217 7.51 -21.63 -1.41
C SER A 217 8.24 -20.42 -0.82
N GLY A 218 8.76 -19.52 -1.65
CA GLY A 218 9.35 -18.26 -1.19
C GLY A 218 8.33 -17.34 -0.52
N LEU A 219 7.15 -17.19 -1.11
CA LEU A 219 6.07 -16.38 -0.57
C LEU A 219 5.49 -16.99 0.73
N ASP A 220 5.43 -18.31 0.85
CA ASP A 220 4.99 -18.98 2.07
C ASP A 220 6.01 -18.76 3.22
N GLN A 221 7.32 -18.74 2.93
CA GLN A 221 8.33 -18.32 3.91
C GLN A 221 8.18 -16.86 4.33
N LEU A 222 7.91 -15.98 3.37
CA LEU A 222 7.66 -14.57 3.66
C LEU A 222 6.43 -14.40 4.54
N THR A 223 5.35 -15.13 4.25
CA THR A 223 4.12 -15.13 5.06
C THR A 223 4.38 -15.62 6.49
N ALA A 224 5.15 -16.69 6.66
CA ALA A 224 5.52 -17.18 7.99
C ALA A 224 6.33 -16.14 8.78
N TRP A 225 7.21 -15.37 8.11
CA TRP A 225 7.94 -14.29 8.74
C TRP A 225 7.02 -13.10 9.09
N GLN A 226 6.07 -12.76 8.20
CA GLN A 226 5.05 -11.72 8.44
C GLN A 226 4.21 -11.95 9.70
N GLN A 227 4.02 -13.21 10.13
CA GLN A 227 3.25 -13.52 11.32
C GLN A 227 3.83 -12.91 12.61
N ALA A 228 5.13 -12.59 12.60
CA ALA A 228 5.76 -11.88 13.70
C ALA A 228 5.33 -10.39 13.79
N PHE A 229 4.71 -9.85 12.71
CA PHE A 229 4.35 -8.44 12.64
C PHE A 229 2.85 -8.24 12.87
N GLY A 230 2.49 -7.54 13.93
CA GLY A 230 1.09 -7.26 14.27
C GLY A 230 0.53 -6.02 13.56
N SER A 231 1.36 -5.00 13.32
CA SER A 231 0.89 -3.72 12.79
C SER A 231 0.68 -3.73 11.27
N LEU A 232 -0.29 -2.93 10.80
CA LEU A 232 -0.59 -2.78 9.37
C LEU A 232 0.63 -2.27 8.58
N ASP A 233 1.40 -1.38 9.15
CA ASP A 233 2.61 -0.81 8.56
C ASP A 233 3.64 -1.89 8.25
N LEU A 234 4.01 -2.66 9.26
CA LEU A 234 4.99 -3.74 9.13
C LEU A 234 4.50 -4.83 8.18
N GLN A 235 3.20 -5.17 8.22
CA GLN A 235 2.63 -6.13 7.30
C GLN A 235 2.67 -5.67 5.84
N THR A 236 2.38 -4.39 5.59
CA THR A 236 2.42 -3.83 4.23
C THR A 236 3.84 -3.64 3.72
N SER A 237 4.78 -3.27 4.58
CA SER A 237 6.18 -3.06 4.21
C SER A 237 6.87 -4.33 3.71
N VAL A 238 6.54 -5.48 4.28
CA VAL A 238 7.07 -6.80 3.88
C VAL A 238 6.80 -7.14 2.40
N ARG A 239 5.77 -6.56 1.77
CA ARG A 239 5.52 -6.72 0.32
C ARG A 239 6.72 -6.36 -0.55
N MET A 240 7.59 -5.47 -0.10
CA MET A 240 8.79 -5.10 -0.85
C MET A 240 9.70 -6.30 -1.11
N HIS A 241 9.73 -7.27 -0.19
CA HIS A 241 10.53 -8.49 -0.34
C HIS A 241 9.88 -9.54 -1.27
N ALA A 242 8.59 -9.35 -1.61
CA ALA A 242 7.84 -10.30 -2.44
C ALA A 242 7.92 -10.02 -3.94
N GLY A 243 8.34 -8.82 -4.36
CA GLY A 243 8.16 -8.30 -5.72
C GLY A 243 8.64 -9.25 -6.82
N GLY A 244 9.88 -9.72 -6.73
CA GLY A 244 10.45 -10.63 -7.74
C GLY A 244 9.74 -11.99 -7.80
N LEU A 245 9.44 -12.57 -6.64
CA LEU A 245 8.70 -13.84 -6.55
C LEU A 245 7.27 -13.72 -7.08
N MET A 246 6.59 -12.60 -6.79
CA MET A 246 5.25 -12.35 -7.30
C MET A 246 5.24 -12.21 -8.82
N VAL A 247 6.14 -11.40 -9.38
CA VAL A 247 6.24 -11.23 -10.84
C VAL A 247 6.57 -12.55 -11.52
N ALA A 248 7.51 -13.33 -11.00
CA ALA A 248 7.87 -14.64 -11.56
C ALA A 248 6.68 -15.60 -11.53
N GLY A 249 5.97 -15.68 -10.41
CA GLY A 249 4.81 -16.55 -10.25
C GLY A 249 3.63 -16.14 -11.13
N LEU A 250 3.27 -14.86 -11.17
CA LEU A 250 2.20 -14.32 -12.00
C LEU A 250 2.50 -14.49 -13.50
N THR A 251 3.73 -14.23 -13.94
CA THR A 251 4.14 -14.42 -15.32
C THR A 251 4.03 -15.90 -15.73
N ALA A 252 4.50 -16.81 -14.89
CA ALA A 252 4.38 -18.25 -15.14
C ALA A 252 2.92 -18.76 -15.06
N ALA A 253 2.07 -18.10 -14.25
CA ALA A 253 0.64 -18.38 -14.21
C ALA A 253 -0.08 -17.91 -15.48
N ALA A 254 0.23 -16.68 -15.94
CA ALA A 254 -0.33 -16.11 -17.16
C ALA A 254 -0.01 -16.98 -18.40
N ARG A 255 1.24 -17.45 -18.52
CA ARG A 255 1.64 -18.36 -19.62
C ARG A 255 0.89 -19.69 -19.64
N SER A 256 0.35 -20.14 -18.51
CA SER A 256 -0.46 -21.37 -18.48
C SER A 256 -1.77 -21.25 -19.25
N GLY A 257 -2.27 -20.05 -19.51
CA GLY A 257 -3.58 -19.77 -20.13
C GLY A 257 -4.78 -20.20 -19.29
N ARG A 258 -4.56 -20.74 -18.08
CA ARG A 258 -5.59 -21.28 -17.21
C ARG A 258 -6.11 -20.23 -16.23
N ALA A 259 -7.42 -20.01 -16.24
CA ALA A 259 -8.06 -19.00 -15.38
C ALA A 259 -7.93 -19.33 -13.88
N ASP A 260 -8.06 -20.60 -13.49
CA ASP A 260 -7.91 -21.04 -12.10
C ASP A 260 -6.50 -20.80 -11.56
N VAL A 261 -5.47 -21.12 -12.36
CA VAL A 261 -4.06 -20.91 -11.98
C VAL A 261 -3.75 -19.41 -11.86
N LEU A 262 -4.21 -18.61 -12.84
CA LEU A 262 -3.96 -17.16 -12.81
C LEU A 262 -4.72 -16.49 -11.67
N PHE A 263 -5.96 -16.93 -11.39
CA PHE A 263 -6.76 -16.46 -10.28
C PHE A 263 -6.07 -16.73 -8.93
N GLU A 264 -5.62 -17.97 -8.68
CA GLU A 264 -4.90 -18.32 -7.45
C GLU A 264 -3.68 -17.41 -7.23
N TRP A 265 -2.92 -17.14 -8.30
CA TRP A 265 -1.74 -16.27 -8.21
C TRP A 265 -2.10 -14.81 -8.00
N SER A 266 -3.18 -14.32 -8.59
CA SER A 266 -3.65 -12.97 -8.37
C SER A 266 -4.13 -12.76 -6.92
N GLU A 267 -4.87 -13.74 -6.38
CA GLU A 267 -5.30 -13.71 -4.98
C GLU A 267 -4.12 -13.85 -4.00
N ARG A 268 -3.11 -14.65 -4.33
CA ARG A 268 -1.88 -14.73 -3.52
C ARG A 268 -1.21 -13.35 -3.38
N GLY A 269 -1.15 -12.58 -4.44
CA GLY A 269 -0.58 -11.23 -4.43
C GLY A 269 -1.38 -10.24 -3.60
N ARG A 270 -2.69 -10.21 -3.79
CA ARG A 270 -3.59 -9.31 -3.04
C ARG A 270 -3.64 -9.67 -1.56
N HIS A 271 -3.61 -10.97 -1.29
CA HIS A 271 -3.73 -11.48 0.07
C HIS A 271 -2.48 -11.24 0.93
N LEU A 272 -1.30 -11.06 0.32
CA LEU A 272 -0.03 -10.87 1.02
C LEU A 272 -0.07 -9.73 2.07
N SER A 273 -0.85 -8.68 1.84
CA SER A 273 -1.00 -7.55 2.76
C SER A 273 -2.13 -7.70 3.79
N HIS A 274 -2.93 -8.76 3.68
CA HIS A 274 -4.15 -8.93 4.45
C HIS A 274 -4.30 -10.35 5.01
N GLN A 275 -3.22 -11.15 4.98
CA GLN A 275 -3.23 -12.54 5.43
C GLN A 275 -3.34 -12.65 6.94
N VAL A 276 -2.67 -11.75 7.65
CA VAL A 276 -2.64 -11.77 9.11
C VAL A 276 -3.83 -10.96 9.62
N VAL A 277 -4.66 -11.60 10.43
CA VAL A 277 -5.77 -10.92 11.09
C VAL A 277 -5.16 -10.02 12.17
N PRO A 278 -5.42 -8.71 12.17
CA PRO A 278 -4.89 -7.84 13.21
C PRO A 278 -5.49 -8.24 14.56
N VAL A 279 -4.63 -8.30 15.56
CA VAL A 279 -5.06 -8.30 16.96
C VAL A 279 -5.07 -6.85 17.42
N ARG A 280 -6.20 -6.37 17.90
CA ARG A 280 -6.29 -4.99 18.42
C ARG A 280 -5.29 -4.82 19.56
N PRO A 281 -4.46 -3.76 19.55
CA PRO A 281 -3.57 -3.49 20.65
C PRO A 281 -4.38 -3.14 21.90
N PRO A 282 -3.87 -3.42 23.11
CA PRO A 282 -4.44 -2.89 24.34
C PRO A 282 -4.38 -1.35 24.30
N GLU A 283 -5.28 -0.68 25.03
CA GLU A 283 -5.25 0.77 25.18
C GLU A 283 -3.88 1.23 25.73
N ASP A 284 -3.24 2.13 25.02
CA ASP A 284 -1.98 2.76 25.42
C ASP A 284 -2.23 4.25 25.68
N PRO A 285 -2.26 4.67 26.98
CA PRO A 285 -2.48 6.07 27.33
C PRO A 285 -1.41 7.02 26.78
N GLN A 286 -0.19 6.53 26.58
CA GLN A 286 0.90 7.35 26.04
C GLN A 286 0.76 7.54 24.53
N LEU A 287 0.31 6.52 23.80
CA LEU A 287 -0.05 6.66 22.38
C LEU A 287 -1.18 7.68 22.22
N ALA A 288 -2.20 7.62 23.08
CA ALA A 288 -3.29 8.58 23.07
C ALA A 288 -2.79 10.03 23.34
N ALA A 289 -1.84 10.21 24.28
CA ALA A 289 -1.23 11.50 24.57
C ALA A 289 -0.38 12.02 23.40
N ASP A 290 0.46 11.17 22.78
CA ASP A 290 1.27 11.55 21.63
C ASP A 290 0.38 11.96 20.43
N LEU A 291 -0.72 11.24 20.18
CA LEU A 291 -1.69 11.59 19.14
C LEU A 291 -2.43 12.90 19.45
N ALA A 292 -2.77 13.15 20.73
CA ALA A 292 -3.40 14.40 21.14
C ALA A 292 -2.45 15.60 20.94
N GLU A 293 -1.16 15.47 21.29
CA GLU A 293 -0.16 16.50 21.05
C GLU A 293 0.05 16.75 19.55
N LEU A 294 0.10 15.72 18.72
CA LEU A 294 0.14 15.85 17.25
C LEU A 294 -1.05 16.67 16.72
N ARG A 295 -2.27 16.40 17.18
CA ARG A 295 -3.47 17.17 16.81
C ARG A 295 -3.37 18.63 17.20
N GLN A 296 -2.96 18.91 18.45
CA GLN A 296 -2.82 20.27 18.94
C GLN A 296 -1.84 21.09 18.10
N ARG A 297 -0.70 20.51 17.72
CA ARG A 297 0.28 21.17 16.86
C ARG A 297 -0.22 21.42 15.46
N MET A 298 -1.02 20.50 14.91
CA MET A 298 -1.61 20.65 13.59
C MET A 298 -2.72 21.71 13.56
N SER A 299 -3.58 21.75 14.57
CA SER A 299 -4.70 22.71 14.63
C SER A 299 -4.25 24.14 14.86
N GLY A 300 -3.09 24.36 15.50
CA GLY A 300 -2.52 25.69 15.74
C GLY A 300 -1.85 26.36 14.52
N ASP A 301 -1.55 25.63 13.45
CA ASP A 301 -0.82 26.15 12.29
C ASP A 301 -1.46 25.79 10.95
N GLN A 302 -2.28 26.69 10.42
CA GLN A 302 -2.92 26.54 9.09
C GLN A 302 -1.92 26.66 7.91
N THR A 303 -0.67 27.07 8.16
CA THR A 303 0.35 27.23 7.11
C THR A 303 1.06 25.93 6.77
N GLY A 304 0.86 24.86 7.55
CA GLY A 304 1.50 23.56 7.40
C GLY A 304 2.99 23.54 7.77
N ARG A 305 3.49 24.57 8.47
CA ARG A 305 4.88 24.65 8.97
C ARG A 305 5.20 23.57 10.00
N TRP A 306 4.19 23.04 10.70
CA TRP A 306 4.34 21.91 11.62
C TRP A 306 5.00 20.70 10.95
N ARG A 307 4.85 20.53 9.63
CA ARG A 307 5.54 19.46 8.85
C ARG A 307 7.06 19.59 8.85
N LEU A 308 7.58 20.78 9.14
CA LEU A 308 9.01 21.06 9.22
C LEU A 308 9.52 21.07 10.67
N ASP A 309 8.62 20.87 11.66
CA ASP A 309 8.96 20.82 13.08
C ASP A 309 9.59 19.45 13.39
N PRO A 310 10.86 19.39 13.84
CA PRO A 310 11.50 18.14 14.22
C PRO A 310 10.75 17.39 15.33
N HIS A 311 10.13 18.12 16.26
CA HIS A 311 9.37 17.51 17.34
C HIS A 311 8.07 16.84 16.85
N PHE A 312 7.46 17.38 15.80
CA PHE A 312 6.31 16.71 15.16
C PHE A 312 6.74 15.36 14.57
N ALA A 313 7.88 15.31 13.88
CA ALA A 313 8.42 14.08 13.34
C ALA A 313 8.76 13.06 14.45
N GLU A 314 9.28 13.52 15.60
CA GLU A 314 9.54 12.67 16.77
C GLU A 314 8.25 12.09 17.37
N LEU A 315 7.17 12.88 17.43
CA LEU A 315 5.87 12.41 17.91
C LEU A 315 5.26 11.36 16.96
N GLU A 316 5.28 11.62 15.65
CA GLU A 316 4.84 10.63 14.65
C GLU A 316 5.60 9.31 14.78
N GLU A 317 6.90 9.40 15.00
CA GLU A 317 7.76 8.25 15.14
C GLU A 317 7.44 7.47 16.43
N ARG A 318 7.31 8.14 17.58
CA ARG A 318 6.93 7.50 18.85
C ARG A 318 5.57 6.81 18.77
N ALA A 319 4.56 7.45 18.17
CA ALA A 319 3.24 6.88 18.01
C ALA A 319 3.30 5.58 17.18
N ARG A 320 4.07 5.58 16.10
CA ARG A 320 4.28 4.42 15.24
C ARG A 320 4.95 3.26 15.97
N GLU A 321 6.03 3.53 16.68
CA GLU A 321 6.80 2.50 17.37
C GLU A 321 6.03 1.86 18.53
N ARG A 322 5.24 2.67 19.26
CA ARG A 322 4.34 2.11 20.29
C ARG A 322 3.33 1.14 19.69
N GLN A 323 2.79 1.46 18.54
CA GLN A 323 1.87 0.54 17.87
C GLN A 323 2.58 -0.75 17.41
N TRP A 324 3.80 -0.66 16.92
CA TRP A 324 4.56 -1.86 16.53
C TRP A 324 4.81 -2.79 17.71
N SER A 325 5.12 -2.25 18.87
CA SER A 325 5.35 -3.02 20.08
C SER A 325 4.08 -3.59 20.70
N ALA A 326 2.95 -2.89 20.58
CA ALA A 326 1.67 -3.28 21.17
C ALA A 326 0.92 -4.33 20.34
N THR A 327 1.18 -4.41 19.03
CA THR A 327 0.42 -5.25 18.11
C THR A 327 1.14 -6.57 17.83
N ARG A 328 0.50 -7.70 18.13
CA ARG A 328 0.99 -9.04 17.77
C ARG A 328 0.22 -9.56 16.55
N GLY A 329 0.90 -10.35 15.71
CA GLY A 329 0.26 -11.01 14.59
C GLY A 329 -0.77 -12.06 15.04
N GLY A 330 -1.91 -12.08 14.36
CA GLY A 330 -2.97 -13.07 14.54
C GLY A 330 -2.85 -14.27 13.59
N GLY A 331 -3.93 -15.07 13.49
CA GLY A 331 -4.00 -16.22 12.59
C GLY A 331 -3.93 -15.84 11.11
N ILE A 332 -3.47 -16.78 10.28
CA ILE A 332 -3.46 -16.61 8.81
C ILE A 332 -4.84 -16.92 8.25
N ARG A 333 -5.39 -16.01 7.48
CA ARG A 333 -6.62 -16.22 6.72
C ARG A 333 -6.34 -17.09 5.48
N ARG A 334 -7.13 -18.16 5.29
CA ARG A 334 -7.05 -19.00 4.08
C ARG A 334 -7.54 -18.22 2.85
N ARG A 335 -6.86 -18.38 1.72
CA ARG A 335 -7.31 -17.83 0.43
C ARG A 335 -8.48 -18.65 -0.11
N ALA A 336 -9.46 -17.97 -0.69
CA ALA A 336 -10.54 -18.61 -1.41
C ALA A 336 -10.04 -19.18 -2.76
N THR A 337 -10.51 -20.35 -3.10
CA THR A 337 -10.32 -20.93 -4.44
C THR A 337 -11.26 -20.29 -5.44
N LEU A 338 -10.95 -20.42 -6.75
CA LEU A 338 -11.86 -19.93 -7.80
C LEU A 338 -13.26 -20.53 -7.66
N ARG A 339 -13.37 -21.83 -7.32
CA ARG A 339 -14.67 -22.52 -7.14
C ARG A 339 -15.48 -21.95 -5.97
N GLU A 340 -14.85 -21.63 -4.86
CA GLU A 340 -15.51 -21.02 -3.71
C GLU A 340 -16.05 -19.62 -4.05
N VAL A 341 -15.28 -18.84 -4.81
CA VAL A 341 -15.74 -17.54 -5.30
C VAL A 341 -16.88 -17.69 -6.30
N GLN A 342 -16.79 -18.65 -7.23
CA GLN A 342 -17.87 -18.93 -8.17
C GLN A 342 -19.18 -19.33 -7.47
N ALA A 343 -19.10 -20.10 -6.39
CA ALA A 343 -20.27 -20.49 -5.60
C ALA A 343 -20.95 -19.32 -4.89
N ARG A 344 -20.28 -18.17 -4.76
CA ARG A 344 -20.81 -16.92 -4.15
C ARG A 344 -21.39 -15.97 -5.20
N LEU A 345 -21.11 -16.19 -6.49
CA LEU A 345 -21.62 -15.36 -7.57
C LEU A 345 -22.99 -15.89 -8.00
N ASP A 346 -24.00 -15.07 -7.93
CA ASP A 346 -25.31 -15.33 -8.54
C ASP A 346 -25.29 -15.09 -10.06
N ASP A 347 -26.39 -15.39 -10.73
CA ASP A 347 -26.51 -15.27 -12.19
C ASP A 347 -26.37 -13.84 -12.71
N GLY A 348 -26.68 -12.83 -11.86
CA GLY A 348 -26.58 -11.40 -12.20
C GLY A 348 -25.22 -10.77 -11.89
N THR A 349 -24.29 -11.50 -11.29
CA THR A 349 -23.00 -10.94 -10.80
C THR A 349 -21.80 -11.53 -11.51
N ALA A 350 -20.86 -10.69 -11.94
CA ALA A 350 -19.56 -11.10 -12.48
C ALA A 350 -18.41 -10.48 -11.69
N LEU A 351 -17.37 -11.29 -11.45
CA LEU A 351 -16.10 -10.80 -10.88
C LEU A 351 -15.12 -10.50 -12.03
N LEU A 352 -14.55 -9.31 -12.02
CA LEU A 352 -13.49 -8.84 -12.91
C LEU A 352 -12.19 -8.73 -12.12
N SER A 353 -11.35 -9.76 -12.20
CA SER A 353 -10.07 -9.79 -11.48
C SER A 353 -8.94 -9.37 -12.42
N PHE A 354 -8.46 -8.11 -12.30
CA PHE A 354 -7.36 -7.58 -13.10
C PHE A 354 -6.02 -8.12 -12.60
N VAL A 355 -5.17 -8.56 -13.51
CA VAL A 355 -3.86 -9.15 -13.21
C VAL A 355 -2.77 -8.47 -14.01
N TYR A 356 -1.77 -7.94 -13.31
CA TYR A 356 -0.59 -7.31 -13.92
C TYR A 356 0.66 -8.16 -13.70
N THR A 357 1.33 -8.53 -14.78
CA THR A 357 2.51 -9.41 -14.76
C THR A 357 3.85 -8.65 -14.71
N GLY A 358 3.80 -7.33 -14.55
CA GLY A 358 4.99 -6.46 -14.63
C GLY A 358 5.13 -5.77 -16.00
N THR A 359 4.52 -6.30 -17.05
CA THR A 359 4.52 -5.74 -18.42
C THR A 359 3.15 -5.77 -19.07
N GLU A 360 2.38 -6.82 -18.85
CA GLU A 360 1.09 -7.07 -19.47
C GLU A 360 -0.04 -7.01 -18.45
N LEU A 361 -1.20 -6.58 -18.89
CA LEU A 361 -2.42 -6.57 -18.11
C LEU A 361 -3.43 -7.54 -18.75
N ALA A 362 -4.08 -8.33 -17.92
CA ALA A 362 -5.20 -9.17 -18.28
C ALA A 362 -6.31 -9.03 -17.24
N VAL A 363 -7.53 -9.42 -17.58
CA VAL A 363 -8.63 -9.56 -16.64
C VAL A 363 -9.17 -10.99 -16.67
N ILE A 364 -9.35 -11.58 -15.49
CA ILE A 364 -10.07 -12.83 -15.33
C ILE A 364 -11.54 -12.47 -15.11
N VAL A 365 -12.37 -12.84 -16.06
CA VAL A 365 -13.82 -12.66 -15.97
C VAL A 365 -14.42 -13.94 -15.41
N VAL A 366 -15.04 -13.84 -14.25
CA VAL A 366 -15.60 -14.99 -13.50
C VAL A 366 -17.10 -14.79 -13.31
N THR A 367 -17.86 -15.82 -13.62
CA THR A 367 -19.30 -15.97 -13.28
C THR A 367 -19.47 -17.25 -12.48
N GLY A 368 -20.65 -17.49 -11.89
CA GLY A 368 -20.94 -18.73 -11.17
C GLY A 368 -20.60 -19.99 -11.99
N ALA A 369 -20.81 -19.96 -13.32
CA ALA A 369 -20.63 -21.10 -14.20
C ALA A 369 -19.24 -21.18 -14.87
N ARG A 370 -18.57 -20.05 -15.12
CA ARG A 370 -17.38 -20.00 -16.01
C ARG A 370 -16.35 -18.99 -15.55
N ALA A 371 -15.08 -19.26 -15.90
CA ALA A 371 -14.00 -18.29 -15.78
C ALA A 371 -13.17 -18.28 -17.08
N ARG A 372 -12.81 -17.09 -17.55
CA ARG A 372 -11.98 -16.89 -18.75
C ARG A 372 -10.97 -15.77 -18.52
N VAL A 373 -9.79 -15.92 -19.13
CA VAL A 373 -8.76 -14.87 -19.17
C VAL A 373 -8.96 -14.03 -20.41
N VAL A 374 -9.05 -12.72 -20.24
CA VAL A 374 -9.15 -11.74 -21.32
C VAL A 374 -7.91 -10.88 -21.31
N PRO A 375 -7.01 -11.00 -22.30
CA PRO A 375 -5.88 -10.09 -22.44
C PRO A 375 -6.34 -8.67 -22.76
N LEU A 376 -5.64 -7.67 -22.20
CA LEU A 376 -5.88 -6.25 -22.41
C LEU A 376 -4.69 -5.60 -23.15
N PRO A 377 -4.58 -5.80 -24.47
CA PRO A 377 -3.43 -5.33 -25.25
C PRO A 377 -3.31 -3.80 -25.31
N GLY A 378 -4.41 -3.07 -25.04
CA GLY A 378 -4.43 -1.61 -24.93
C GLY A 378 -3.70 -1.04 -23.70
N TRP A 379 -3.26 -1.91 -22.78
CA TRP A 379 -2.63 -1.51 -21.52
C TRP A 379 -1.44 -0.56 -21.69
N ALA A 380 -0.54 -0.81 -22.65
CA ALA A 380 0.64 0.03 -22.87
C ALA A 380 0.29 1.49 -23.23
N ALA A 381 -0.84 1.71 -23.91
CA ALA A 381 -1.38 3.05 -24.20
C ALA A 381 -2.10 3.63 -22.97
N ALA A 382 -2.95 2.83 -22.32
CA ALA A 382 -3.69 3.21 -21.12
C ALA A 382 -2.77 3.64 -19.97
N ALA A 383 -1.66 2.93 -19.75
CA ALA A 383 -0.67 3.23 -18.73
C ALA A 383 -0.06 4.65 -18.88
N LYS A 384 0.01 5.19 -20.09
CA LYS A 384 0.50 6.55 -20.34
C LYS A 384 -0.54 7.63 -20.01
N LEU A 385 -1.81 7.27 -19.94
CA LEU A 385 -2.90 8.19 -19.64
C LEU A 385 -3.10 8.36 -18.13
N LEU A 386 -2.75 7.36 -17.32
CA LEU A 386 -2.96 7.38 -15.88
C LEU A 386 -2.27 8.56 -15.15
N PRO A 387 -1.00 8.91 -15.41
CA PRO A 387 -0.34 10.01 -14.70
C PRO A 387 -1.01 11.39 -14.89
N GLY A 388 -1.61 11.64 -16.05
CA GLY A 388 -2.30 12.89 -16.33
C GLY A 388 -3.76 12.94 -15.88
N LEU A 389 -4.36 11.81 -15.55
CA LEU A 389 -5.78 11.72 -15.22
C LEU A 389 -6.14 12.52 -13.97
N ARG A 390 -5.26 12.52 -12.96
CA ARG A 390 -5.48 13.32 -11.74
C ARG A 390 -5.53 14.81 -12.06
N ALA A 391 -4.55 15.32 -12.82
CA ALA A 391 -4.53 16.74 -13.18
C ALA A 391 -5.79 17.16 -13.95
N ASP A 392 -6.28 16.29 -14.84
CA ASP A 392 -7.51 16.56 -15.59
C ASP A 392 -8.73 16.56 -14.66
N LEU A 393 -8.80 15.67 -13.67
CA LEU A 393 -9.88 15.63 -12.68
C LEU A 393 -9.84 16.84 -11.75
N ASP A 394 -8.66 17.21 -11.22
CA ASP A 394 -8.47 18.40 -10.40
C ASP A 394 -8.86 19.68 -11.16
N MET A 395 -8.48 19.76 -12.43
CA MET A 395 -8.88 20.88 -13.30
C MET A 395 -10.39 20.90 -13.55
N ALA A 396 -11.01 19.75 -13.81
CA ALA A 396 -12.46 19.66 -14.03
C ALA A 396 -13.27 20.00 -12.77
N ALA A 397 -12.76 19.64 -11.59
CA ALA A 397 -13.38 20.02 -10.31
C ALA A 397 -13.27 21.53 -10.04
N SER A 398 -12.16 22.17 -10.46
CA SER A 398 -11.86 23.59 -10.20
C SER A 398 -12.43 24.54 -11.26
N ILE A 399 -12.42 24.15 -12.56
CA ILE A 399 -12.85 24.99 -13.69
C ILE A 399 -14.21 24.51 -14.19
N ARG A 400 -15.29 25.02 -13.59
CA ARG A 400 -16.65 24.52 -13.83
C ARG A 400 -17.47 25.39 -14.79
N THR A 401 -17.07 26.64 -15.01
CA THR A 401 -17.78 27.62 -15.83
C THR A 401 -16.85 28.31 -16.78
N GLY A 402 -17.42 28.89 -17.85
CA GLY A 402 -16.65 29.64 -18.86
C GLY A 402 -16.08 28.76 -19.98
N PRO A 403 -15.45 29.37 -20.98
CA PRO A 403 -14.99 28.69 -22.21
C PRO A 403 -13.97 27.55 -21.96
N MET A 404 -13.17 27.68 -20.90
CA MET A 404 -12.18 26.67 -20.55
C MET A 404 -12.80 25.42 -19.93
N ALA A 405 -13.97 25.53 -19.25
CA ALA A 405 -14.64 24.41 -18.64
C ALA A 405 -15.01 23.32 -19.66
N ASP A 406 -15.48 23.73 -20.84
CA ASP A 406 -15.84 22.81 -21.92
C ASP A 406 -14.63 22.12 -22.54
N VAL A 407 -13.49 22.80 -22.60
CA VAL A 407 -12.22 22.22 -23.08
C VAL A 407 -11.71 21.18 -22.10
N VAL A 408 -11.67 21.53 -20.82
CA VAL A 408 -11.23 20.62 -19.73
C VAL A 408 -12.13 19.39 -19.66
N ARG A 409 -13.46 19.58 -19.73
CA ARG A 409 -14.43 18.47 -19.69
C ARG A 409 -14.24 17.52 -20.86
N ARG A 410 -14.12 18.02 -22.09
CA ARG A 410 -13.85 17.19 -23.28
C ARG A 410 -12.54 16.40 -23.16
N SER A 411 -11.46 17.07 -22.72
CA SER A 411 -10.17 16.39 -22.51
C SER A 411 -10.27 15.25 -21.51
N LEU A 412 -10.99 15.48 -20.39
CA LEU A 412 -11.24 14.45 -19.39
C LEU A 412 -12.09 13.30 -19.96
N ASP A 413 -13.19 13.61 -20.66
CA ASP A 413 -14.08 12.61 -21.26
C ASP A 413 -13.35 11.73 -22.29
N ASP A 414 -12.52 12.32 -23.15
CA ASP A 414 -11.69 11.57 -24.12
C ASP A 414 -10.70 10.63 -23.42
N ARG A 415 -10.10 11.09 -22.32
CA ARG A 415 -9.19 10.26 -21.53
C ARG A 415 -9.93 9.11 -20.83
N LEU A 416 -11.07 9.40 -20.22
CA LEU A 416 -11.92 8.39 -19.57
C LEU A 416 -12.46 7.36 -20.58
N ALA A 417 -12.86 7.80 -21.77
CA ALA A 417 -13.30 6.91 -22.85
C ALA A 417 -12.16 5.98 -23.31
N SER A 418 -10.96 6.54 -23.49
CA SER A 418 -9.77 5.76 -23.87
C SER A 418 -9.39 4.72 -22.80
N LEU A 419 -9.43 5.09 -21.51
CA LEU A 419 -9.20 4.17 -20.40
C LEU A 419 -10.28 3.09 -20.32
N SER A 420 -11.56 3.47 -20.45
CA SER A 420 -12.67 2.54 -20.44
C SER A 420 -12.54 1.49 -21.54
N SER A 421 -12.24 1.94 -22.77
CA SER A 421 -12.06 1.02 -23.89
C SER A 421 -10.90 0.05 -23.69
N ALA A 422 -9.78 0.54 -23.16
CA ALA A 422 -8.60 -0.29 -22.92
C ALA A 422 -8.78 -1.31 -21.79
N LEU A 423 -9.54 -0.97 -20.75
CA LEU A 423 -9.64 -1.77 -19.53
C LEU A 423 -10.93 -2.61 -19.44
N LEU A 424 -12.05 -2.08 -19.91
CA LEU A 424 -13.38 -2.60 -19.56
C LEU A 424 -14.20 -3.14 -20.73
N ASP A 425 -14.12 -2.57 -21.95
CA ASP A 425 -15.06 -2.89 -23.04
C ASP A 425 -15.22 -4.38 -23.34
N LYS A 426 -14.13 -5.15 -23.21
CA LYS A 426 -14.15 -6.61 -23.38
C LYS A 426 -14.51 -7.36 -22.09
N ALA A 427 -14.25 -6.74 -20.93
CA ALA A 427 -14.42 -7.37 -19.63
C ALA A 427 -15.88 -7.37 -19.19
N VAL A 428 -16.59 -6.25 -19.39
CA VAL A 428 -17.99 -6.08 -18.96
C VAL A 428 -19.02 -6.72 -19.91
N ARG A 429 -18.59 -7.29 -21.04
CA ARG A 429 -19.49 -8.04 -21.95
C ARG A 429 -19.72 -9.44 -21.42
N VAL A 430 -20.48 -9.50 -20.33
CA VAL A 430 -20.87 -10.75 -19.68
C VAL A 430 -22.40 -10.87 -19.77
N PRO A 431 -22.91 -11.83 -20.56
CA PRO A 431 -24.37 -11.98 -20.67
C PRO A 431 -25.04 -12.19 -19.32
N GLY A 432 -26.09 -11.44 -19.03
CA GLY A 432 -26.86 -11.52 -17.79
C GLY A 432 -26.23 -10.82 -16.59
N ALA A 433 -24.97 -10.35 -16.67
CA ALA A 433 -24.36 -9.66 -15.53
C ALA A 433 -24.77 -8.18 -15.48
N GLU A 434 -25.42 -7.80 -14.41
CA GLU A 434 -25.85 -6.45 -14.07
C GLU A 434 -24.95 -5.83 -12.98
N ARG A 435 -24.32 -6.69 -12.16
CA ARG A 435 -23.46 -6.31 -11.03
C ARG A 435 -22.03 -6.79 -11.25
N PHE A 436 -21.06 -5.96 -10.81
CA PHE A 436 -19.64 -6.27 -11.00
C PHE A 436 -18.84 -6.15 -9.70
N VAL A 437 -18.06 -7.16 -9.40
CA VAL A 437 -17.02 -7.09 -8.37
C VAL A 437 -15.67 -6.91 -9.07
N LEU A 438 -14.97 -5.83 -8.79
CA LEU A 438 -13.65 -5.56 -9.34
C LEU A 438 -12.58 -5.89 -8.29
N THR A 439 -11.53 -6.62 -8.67
CA THR A 439 -10.30 -6.68 -7.89
C THR A 439 -9.14 -6.16 -8.74
N VAL A 440 -8.45 -5.14 -8.25
CA VAL A 440 -7.48 -4.38 -9.06
C VAL A 440 -6.06 -4.50 -8.51
N PRO A 441 -5.02 -4.53 -9.36
CA PRO A 441 -3.63 -4.43 -8.93
C PRO A 441 -3.29 -2.98 -8.57
N GLY A 442 -2.26 -2.76 -7.72
CA GLY A 442 -1.86 -1.44 -7.25
C GLY A 442 -1.63 -0.38 -8.34
N ILE A 443 -1.21 -0.80 -9.55
CA ILE A 443 -1.05 0.12 -10.69
C ILE A 443 -2.37 0.73 -11.21
N LEU A 444 -3.51 0.16 -10.85
CA LEU A 444 -4.86 0.65 -11.16
C LEU A 444 -5.57 1.21 -9.93
N GLU A 445 -4.91 1.24 -8.78
CA GLU A 445 -5.44 1.94 -7.60
C GLU A 445 -5.60 3.43 -7.92
N GLY A 446 -6.67 4.04 -7.42
CA GLY A 446 -7.00 5.42 -7.72
C GLY A 446 -7.71 5.67 -9.06
N THR A 447 -7.95 4.64 -9.85
CA THR A 447 -8.81 4.78 -11.04
C THR A 447 -10.24 5.11 -10.62
N PRO A 448 -10.85 6.19 -11.14
CA PRO A 448 -12.24 6.54 -10.86
C PRO A 448 -13.18 5.66 -11.69
N TRP A 449 -13.34 4.40 -11.27
CA TRP A 449 -14.10 3.39 -12.02
C TRP A 449 -15.53 3.83 -12.33
N ALA A 450 -16.18 4.55 -11.40
CA ALA A 450 -17.53 5.08 -11.58
C ALA A 450 -17.65 6.06 -12.74
N MET A 451 -16.56 6.75 -13.10
CA MET A 451 -16.56 7.72 -14.19
C MET A 451 -16.26 7.07 -15.55
N LEU A 452 -15.78 5.82 -15.58
CA LEU A 452 -15.49 5.14 -16.86
C LEU A 452 -16.79 4.79 -17.58
N PRO A 453 -16.97 5.16 -18.87
CA PRO A 453 -18.23 4.95 -19.61
C PRO A 453 -18.84 3.56 -19.49
N ALA A 454 -18.01 2.52 -19.44
CA ALA A 454 -18.49 1.13 -19.35
C ALA A 454 -19.12 0.75 -17.99
N LEU A 455 -18.89 1.56 -16.93
CA LEU A 455 -19.43 1.33 -15.58
C LEU A 455 -20.39 2.43 -15.10
N ARG A 456 -20.57 3.49 -15.88
CA ARG A 456 -21.52 4.57 -15.52
C ARG A 456 -22.94 4.01 -15.28
N GLY A 457 -23.53 4.32 -14.13
CA GLY A 457 -24.86 3.86 -13.75
C GLY A 457 -24.99 2.36 -13.49
N ARG A 458 -23.88 1.60 -13.50
CA ARG A 458 -23.89 0.17 -13.16
C ARG A 458 -23.55 -0.06 -11.70
N THR A 459 -24.15 -1.09 -11.13
CA THR A 459 -23.86 -1.55 -9.77
C THR A 459 -22.50 -2.27 -9.75
N PHE A 460 -21.52 -1.73 -9.03
CA PHE A 460 -20.24 -2.38 -8.86
C PHE A 460 -19.60 -2.05 -7.52
N THR A 461 -18.65 -2.91 -7.11
CA THR A 461 -17.78 -2.67 -5.94
C THR A 461 -16.33 -2.98 -6.29
N VAL A 462 -15.39 -2.26 -5.65
CA VAL A 462 -13.94 -2.51 -5.74
C VAL A 462 -13.50 -3.28 -4.51
N ALA A 463 -13.36 -4.57 -4.63
CA ALA A 463 -12.94 -5.44 -3.53
C ALA A 463 -11.40 -5.48 -3.41
N VAL A 464 -10.90 -5.51 -2.18
CA VAL A 464 -9.47 -5.69 -1.89
C VAL A 464 -8.95 -7.00 -2.46
N SER A 465 -9.73 -8.07 -2.30
CA SER A 465 -9.49 -9.39 -2.89
C SER A 465 -10.81 -10.14 -3.03
N ALA A 466 -10.87 -11.09 -3.95
CA ALA A 466 -12.01 -11.98 -4.08
C ALA A 466 -12.18 -12.85 -2.82
N THR A 467 -11.07 -13.22 -2.18
CA THR A 467 -11.08 -13.94 -0.89
C THR A 467 -11.83 -13.17 0.20
N ARG A 468 -11.55 -11.86 0.34
CA ARG A 468 -12.21 -11.05 1.37
C ARG A 468 -13.68 -10.81 1.03
N TRP A 469 -13.98 -10.52 -0.23
CA TRP A 469 -15.35 -10.32 -0.70
C TRP A 469 -16.20 -11.58 -0.46
N SER A 470 -15.69 -12.75 -0.82
CA SER A 470 -16.42 -14.03 -0.66
C SER A 470 -16.53 -14.52 0.78
N ALA A 471 -15.81 -13.93 1.73
CA ALA A 471 -15.85 -14.31 3.14
C ALA A 471 -17.09 -13.78 3.89
N PHE A 472 -17.84 -12.85 3.30
CA PHE A 472 -19.06 -12.32 3.91
C PHE A 472 -20.28 -13.10 3.41
N ASP A 473 -21.05 -13.67 4.34
CA ASP A 473 -22.19 -14.57 4.03
C ASP A 473 -23.50 -13.84 3.73
N ARG A 474 -23.55 -12.53 3.93
CA ARG A 474 -24.78 -11.73 3.75
C ARG A 474 -24.48 -10.47 2.95
N ASP A 475 -25.47 -10.00 2.21
CA ASP A 475 -25.45 -8.65 1.65
C ASP A 475 -25.28 -7.61 2.77
N VAL A 476 -24.61 -6.51 2.47
CA VAL A 476 -24.47 -5.42 3.42
C VAL A 476 -25.83 -4.73 3.54
N SER A 477 -26.51 -4.98 4.65
CA SER A 477 -27.72 -4.25 5.00
C SER A 477 -27.38 -3.19 6.04
N VAL A 478 -27.77 -1.94 5.77
CA VAL A 478 -27.63 -0.88 6.76
C VAL A 478 -28.71 -1.06 7.80
N GLY A 479 -28.31 -1.34 9.05
CA GLY A 479 -29.19 -1.25 10.21
C GLY A 479 -29.68 0.19 10.41
N GLY A 480 -30.68 0.40 11.23
CA GLY A 480 -31.28 1.72 11.43
C GLY A 480 -30.43 2.72 12.23
N ARG A 481 -29.26 2.31 12.79
CA ARG A 481 -28.40 3.20 13.58
C ARG A 481 -27.45 3.95 12.67
N VAL A 482 -27.74 5.23 12.45
CA VAL A 482 -26.97 6.09 11.55
C VAL A 482 -26.29 7.22 12.31
N GLY A 483 -25.02 7.43 12.06
CA GLY A 483 -24.22 8.52 12.58
C GLY A 483 -23.75 9.45 11.47
N ILE A 484 -23.75 10.76 11.74
CA ILE A 484 -23.29 11.80 10.83
C ILE A 484 -22.27 12.66 11.58
N ALA A 485 -21.10 12.86 11.00
CA ALA A 485 -20.07 13.73 11.54
C ALA A 485 -19.64 14.76 10.50
N VAL A 486 -19.67 16.04 10.86
CA VAL A 486 -19.26 17.15 9.99
C VAL A 486 -18.02 17.82 10.57
N GLY A 487 -16.92 17.73 9.85
CA GLY A 487 -15.67 18.42 10.18
C GLY A 487 -15.72 19.92 9.90
N PRO A 488 -14.76 20.69 10.39
CA PRO A 488 -14.73 22.13 10.23
C PRO A 488 -14.47 22.55 8.78
N ARG A 489 -15.06 23.67 8.39
CA ARG A 489 -14.79 24.38 7.12
C ARG A 489 -15.13 23.59 5.84
N VAL A 490 -15.95 22.56 5.92
CA VAL A 490 -16.42 21.85 4.71
C VAL A 490 -17.53 22.69 4.06
N ALA A 491 -17.29 23.12 2.83
CA ALA A 491 -18.32 23.85 2.08
C ALA A 491 -19.51 22.90 1.86
N ARG A 492 -20.75 23.40 2.10
CA ARG A 492 -21.99 22.61 2.06
C ARG A 492 -22.02 21.37 2.98
N GLY A 493 -21.07 21.19 3.91
CA GLY A 493 -21.07 20.04 4.82
C GLY A 493 -22.29 19.97 5.73
N GLU A 494 -22.79 21.12 6.20
CA GLU A 494 -24.03 21.20 6.98
C GLU A 494 -25.26 20.84 6.13
N GLU A 495 -25.33 21.31 4.89
CA GLU A 495 -26.40 20.98 3.94
C GLU A 495 -26.39 19.50 3.57
N GLU A 496 -25.22 18.92 3.37
CA GLU A 496 -25.04 17.48 3.14
C GLU A 496 -25.53 16.67 4.34
N ALA A 497 -25.16 17.07 5.57
CA ALA A 497 -25.64 16.44 6.79
C ALA A 497 -27.17 16.53 6.94
N ASP A 498 -27.78 17.67 6.58
CA ASP A 498 -29.23 17.84 6.58
C ASP A 498 -29.92 16.91 5.59
N ALA A 499 -29.37 16.77 4.38
CA ALA A 499 -29.89 15.86 3.36
C ALA A 499 -29.81 14.39 3.82
N VAL A 500 -28.68 13.99 4.41
CA VAL A 500 -28.50 12.66 5.00
C VAL A 500 -29.48 12.44 6.16
N ALA A 501 -29.59 13.38 7.08
CA ALA A 501 -30.51 13.28 8.21
C ALA A 501 -31.97 13.19 7.75
N ALA A 502 -32.36 13.93 6.73
CA ALA A 502 -33.70 13.87 6.15
C ALA A 502 -34.01 12.50 5.54
N ALA A 503 -33.04 11.90 4.84
CA ALA A 503 -33.20 10.55 4.30
C ALA A 503 -33.43 9.49 5.40
N TRP A 504 -32.87 9.68 6.58
CA TRP A 504 -32.98 8.78 7.74
C TRP A 504 -33.91 9.28 8.85
N ALA A 505 -34.82 10.23 8.58
CA ALA A 505 -35.69 10.86 9.58
C ALA A 505 -36.48 9.85 10.43
N GLY A 506 -36.88 8.72 9.84
CA GLY A 506 -37.57 7.63 10.55
C GLY A 506 -36.71 6.85 11.56
N HIS A 507 -35.39 7.05 11.56
CA HIS A 507 -34.42 6.31 12.38
C HIS A 507 -33.67 7.21 13.39
N SER A 508 -34.02 8.51 13.45
CA SER A 508 -33.40 9.49 14.37
C SER A 508 -31.85 9.46 14.35
N PRO A 509 -31.19 9.81 13.23
CA PRO A 509 -29.75 9.73 13.10
C PRO A 509 -29.04 10.62 14.12
N GLU A 510 -27.95 10.09 14.73
CA GLU A 510 -27.08 10.87 15.62
C GLU A 510 -26.18 11.78 14.79
N GLN A 511 -26.04 13.05 15.22
CA GLN A 511 -25.29 14.05 14.48
C GLN A 511 -24.27 14.74 15.36
N LEU A 512 -23.05 14.84 14.88
CA LEU A 512 -21.95 15.60 15.47
C LEU A 512 -21.54 16.71 14.49
N ARG A 513 -21.73 17.98 14.91
CA ARG A 513 -21.49 19.16 14.08
C ARG A 513 -20.72 20.22 14.82
N GLY A 514 -20.03 21.11 14.09
CA GLY A 514 -19.31 22.23 14.68
C GLY A 514 -18.31 21.77 15.76
N THR A 515 -18.40 22.33 16.95
CA THR A 515 -17.51 22.01 18.09
C THR A 515 -17.73 20.63 18.69
N ASP A 516 -18.88 19.99 18.43
CA ASP A 516 -19.20 18.67 18.98
C ASP A 516 -18.58 17.53 18.17
N ALA A 517 -18.15 17.79 16.92
CA ALA A 517 -17.47 16.83 16.06
C ALA A 517 -16.00 16.66 16.44
N THR A 518 -15.72 16.34 17.70
CA THR A 518 -14.37 16.04 18.19
C THR A 518 -13.94 14.62 17.83
N VAL A 519 -12.64 14.35 17.83
CA VAL A 519 -12.09 13.01 17.54
C VAL A 519 -12.69 11.95 18.46
N ASP A 520 -12.75 12.24 19.79
CA ASP A 520 -13.28 11.30 20.76
C ASP A 520 -14.80 11.08 20.56
N ALA A 521 -15.56 12.13 20.27
CA ALA A 521 -17.00 12.01 20.00
C ALA A 521 -17.28 11.19 18.73
N VAL A 522 -16.55 11.44 17.64
CA VAL A 522 -16.71 10.71 16.37
C VAL A 522 -16.26 9.25 16.52
N THR A 523 -15.18 8.98 17.26
CA THR A 523 -14.73 7.62 17.58
C THR A 523 -15.77 6.86 18.40
N ALA A 524 -16.36 7.51 19.41
CA ALA A 524 -17.43 6.93 20.21
C ALA A 524 -18.72 6.71 19.39
N LEU A 525 -19.07 7.65 18.49
CA LEU A 525 -20.20 7.49 17.56
C LEU A 525 -19.98 6.28 16.64
N ALA A 526 -18.80 6.14 16.06
CA ALA A 526 -18.46 5.00 15.20
C ALA A 526 -18.69 3.64 15.89
N GLY A 527 -18.44 3.55 17.21
CA GLY A 527 -18.61 2.31 17.98
C GLY A 527 -20.07 1.90 18.26
N ARG A 528 -21.06 2.70 17.87
CA ARG A 528 -22.49 2.42 18.21
C ARG A 528 -23.46 2.52 17.03
N VAL A 529 -22.95 2.83 15.83
CA VAL A 529 -23.78 2.95 14.62
C VAL A 529 -23.47 1.87 13.59
N ASP A 530 -24.42 1.55 12.74
CA ASP A 530 -24.25 0.59 11.65
C ASP A 530 -23.76 1.27 10.37
N LEU A 531 -24.09 2.56 10.20
CA LEU A 531 -23.61 3.42 9.14
C LEU A 531 -23.06 4.72 9.74
N LEU A 532 -21.83 5.09 9.32
CA LEU A 532 -21.22 6.37 9.65
C LEU A 532 -20.97 7.18 8.38
N HIS A 533 -21.53 8.39 8.33
CA HIS A 533 -21.24 9.38 7.30
C HIS A 533 -20.30 10.44 7.86
N VAL A 534 -19.17 10.68 7.18
CA VAL A 534 -18.15 11.66 7.58
C VAL A 534 -17.97 12.66 6.44
N ALA A 535 -18.40 13.91 6.65
CA ALA A 535 -18.13 15.04 5.76
C ALA A 535 -17.00 15.88 6.37
N ALA A 536 -15.78 15.71 5.89
CA ALA A 536 -14.59 16.37 6.47
C ALA A 536 -13.47 16.53 5.46
N HIS A 537 -12.55 17.47 5.73
CA HIS A 537 -11.31 17.53 4.93
C HIS A 537 -10.44 16.30 5.20
N GLY A 538 -10.02 15.61 4.13
CA GLY A 538 -9.13 14.48 4.20
C GLY A 538 -7.67 14.90 4.30
N ARG A 539 -6.88 14.17 5.06
CA ARG A 539 -5.43 14.25 5.09
C ARG A 539 -4.83 12.90 4.71
N HIS A 540 -3.91 12.93 3.78
CA HIS A 540 -3.17 11.73 3.40
C HIS A 540 -1.72 11.77 3.90
N ALA A 541 -1.27 10.71 4.56
CA ALA A 541 0.11 10.47 4.94
C ALA A 541 0.72 9.40 4.03
N VAL A 542 1.59 9.83 3.11
CA VAL A 542 2.18 8.97 2.07
C VAL A 542 3.02 7.84 2.65
N ASP A 543 3.71 8.10 3.76
CA ASP A 543 4.68 7.18 4.34
C ASP A 543 4.05 6.21 5.36
N ASN A 544 2.91 6.60 5.94
CA ASN A 544 2.17 5.74 6.88
C ASN A 544 0.65 5.99 6.76
N PRO A 545 -0.11 5.03 6.19
CA PRO A 545 -1.57 5.16 6.02
C PRO A 545 -2.33 5.43 7.33
N LEU A 546 -1.80 5.00 8.48
CA LEU A 546 -2.43 5.19 9.79
C LEU A 546 -2.36 6.64 10.30
N PHE A 547 -1.47 7.48 9.75
CA PHE A 547 -1.49 8.93 9.95
C PHE A 547 -2.36 9.67 8.93
N SER A 548 -2.95 8.98 7.97
CA SER A 548 -4.04 9.53 7.18
C SER A 548 -5.26 9.73 8.07
N GLY A 549 -6.09 10.72 7.79
CA GLY A 549 -7.22 11.01 8.66
C GLY A 549 -8.12 12.11 8.14
N PHE A 550 -9.06 12.51 8.97
CA PHE A 550 -10.05 13.54 8.71
C PHE A 550 -9.91 14.67 9.72
N GLU A 551 -10.08 15.91 9.26
CA GLU A 551 -10.04 17.07 10.12
C GLU A 551 -11.34 17.17 10.92
N MET A 552 -11.25 17.07 12.25
CA MET A 552 -12.33 17.25 13.21
C MET A 552 -12.20 18.56 13.97
N ALA A 553 -13.13 18.88 14.87
CA ALA A 553 -13.17 20.14 15.60
C ALA A 553 -11.92 20.40 16.45
N ASP A 554 -11.35 19.36 17.02
CA ASP A 554 -10.18 19.37 17.90
C ASP A 554 -8.89 18.84 17.24
N GLY A 555 -8.92 18.57 15.92
CA GLY A 555 -7.77 18.13 15.14
C GLY A 555 -8.04 16.91 14.27
N ALA A 556 -6.99 16.20 13.82
CA ALA A 556 -7.15 15.08 12.88
C ALA A 556 -7.57 13.78 13.60
N LEU A 557 -8.64 13.15 13.11
CA LEU A 557 -8.96 11.77 13.42
C LEU A 557 -8.07 10.88 12.56
N PHE A 558 -7.08 10.27 13.17
CA PHE A 558 -6.12 9.39 12.49
C PHE A 558 -6.63 7.96 12.34
N GLY A 559 -6.03 7.19 11.44
CA GLY A 559 -6.26 5.75 11.36
C GLY A 559 -5.96 5.00 12.66
N TYR A 560 -5.01 5.49 13.45
CA TYR A 560 -4.70 4.96 14.79
C TYR A 560 -5.87 5.04 15.78
N ASP A 561 -6.74 6.03 15.65
CA ASP A 561 -7.90 6.19 16.54
C ASP A 561 -8.94 5.08 16.35
N LEU A 562 -8.95 4.44 15.16
CA LEU A 562 -9.88 3.35 14.88
C LEU A 562 -9.57 2.08 15.68
N ASP A 563 -8.35 1.93 16.19
CA ASP A 563 -8.00 0.82 17.10
C ASP A 563 -8.78 0.90 18.42
N ARG A 564 -9.25 2.11 18.78
CA ARG A 564 -10.08 2.37 19.98
C ARG A 564 -11.57 2.06 19.79
N VAL A 565 -12.02 1.85 18.52
CA VAL A 565 -13.42 1.56 18.22
C VAL A 565 -13.68 0.06 18.40
N PRO A 566 -14.45 -0.38 19.41
CA PRO A 566 -14.66 -1.81 19.71
C PRO A 566 -15.29 -2.57 18.54
N GLU A 567 -16.35 -1.98 17.96
CA GLU A 567 -17.06 -2.48 16.79
C GLU A 567 -17.18 -1.33 15.79
N VAL A 568 -16.61 -1.50 14.59
CA VAL A 568 -16.69 -0.48 13.54
C VAL A 568 -18.02 -0.59 12.77
N PRO A 569 -18.52 0.51 12.19
CA PRO A 569 -19.72 0.48 11.35
C PRO A 569 -19.59 -0.51 10.19
N GLU A 570 -20.68 -1.17 9.82
CA GLU A 570 -20.71 -2.01 8.62
C GLU A 570 -20.46 -1.19 7.34
N VAL A 571 -20.99 0.04 7.30
CA VAL A 571 -20.86 0.97 6.18
C VAL A 571 -20.26 2.29 6.65
N VAL A 572 -19.27 2.79 5.93
CA VAL A 572 -18.70 4.12 6.15
C VAL A 572 -18.75 4.89 4.84
N VAL A 573 -19.32 6.10 4.88
CA VAL A 573 -19.36 7.05 3.76
C VAL A 573 -18.39 8.18 4.05
N LEU A 574 -17.37 8.32 3.21
CA LEU A 574 -16.32 9.33 3.34
C LEU A 574 -16.53 10.41 2.28
N SER A 575 -17.26 11.44 2.66
CA SER A 575 -17.39 12.68 1.89
C SER A 575 -16.23 13.60 2.26
N SER A 576 -15.11 13.40 1.60
CA SER A 576 -13.94 14.24 1.82
C SER A 576 -13.46 14.83 0.52
N CYS A 577 -13.40 16.15 0.48
CA CYS A 577 -12.80 16.90 -0.60
C CYS A 577 -11.49 17.48 -0.11
N GLU A 578 -10.39 17.25 -0.80
CA GLU A 578 -9.18 18.00 -0.55
C GLU A 578 -9.20 19.28 -1.43
N ALA A 579 -9.63 20.39 -0.84
CA ALA A 579 -9.41 21.69 -1.42
C ALA A 579 -7.93 22.06 -1.31
N GLY A 580 -7.17 21.62 -2.28
CA GLY A 580 -5.89 22.17 -2.67
C GLY A 580 -4.76 22.20 -1.65
N ARG A 581 -3.63 21.69 -2.04
CA ARG A 581 -2.25 21.87 -1.56
C ARG A 581 -1.63 20.71 -0.82
N SER A 582 -1.39 19.60 -1.50
CA SER A 582 -0.11 18.89 -1.31
C SER A 582 0.14 17.95 -2.50
N SER A 583 1.39 17.65 -2.75
CA SER A 583 1.85 16.69 -3.77
C SER A 583 1.45 15.28 -3.36
N VAL A 584 0.17 14.97 -3.48
CA VAL A 584 -0.36 13.64 -3.17
C VAL A 584 -0.16 12.75 -4.38
N ARG A 585 0.29 11.55 -4.16
CA ARG A 585 0.37 10.55 -5.22
C ARG A 585 -1.01 10.09 -5.61
N TRP A 586 -1.19 9.81 -6.90
CA TRP A 586 -2.43 9.31 -7.48
C TRP A 586 -3.02 8.15 -6.67
N GLY A 587 -4.27 8.29 -6.25
CA GLY A 587 -5.06 7.22 -5.61
C GLY A 587 -4.71 6.87 -4.17
N GLU A 588 -3.71 7.50 -3.56
CA GLU A 588 -3.25 7.13 -2.22
C GLU A 588 -4.13 7.69 -1.09
N GLU A 589 -4.83 8.82 -1.28
CA GLU A 589 -5.59 9.50 -0.21
C GLU A 589 -6.84 8.75 0.25
N ALA A 590 -7.80 8.57 -0.64
CA ALA A 590 -9.02 7.85 -0.30
C ALA A 590 -8.73 6.38 0.00
N VAL A 591 -7.72 5.80 -0.68
CA VAL A 591 -7.28 4.42 -0.45
C VAL A 591 -6.62 4.26 0.92
N GLY A 592 -5.93 5.26 1.44
CA GLY A 592 -5.35 5.24 2.80
C GLY A 592 -6.41 4.96 3.86
N MET A 593 -7.38 5.86 4.05
CA MET A 593 -8.45 5.71 5.04
C MET A 593 -9.41 4.58 4.73
N THR A 594 -9.75 4.34 3.46
CA THR A 594 -10.55 3.17 3.04
C THR A 594 -9.91 1.87 3.51
N ARG A 595 -8.60 1.72 3.36
CA ARG A 595 -7.88 0.53 3.84
C ARG A 595 -7.92 0.41 5.36
N VAL A 596 -7.76 1.50 6.07
CA VAL A 596 -7.78 1.51 7.54
C VAL A 596 -9.16 1.08 8.06
N TRP A 597 -10.25 1.65 7.57
CA TRP A 597 -11.60 1.24 7.93
C TRP A 597 -11.87 -0.24 7.61
N MET A 598 -11.50 -0.67 6.38
CA MET A 598 -11.66 -2.07 6.00
C MET A 598 -10.77 -3.01 6.84
N HIS A 599 -9.56 -2.57 7.22
CA HIS A 599 -8.71 -3.34 8.12
C HIS A 599 -9.34 -3.48 9.51
N ALA A 600 -9.91 -2.40 10.04
CA ALA A 600 -10.62 -2.41 11.32
C ALA A 600 -11.88 -3.30 11.33
N GLY A 601 -12.44 -3.64 10.15
CA GLY A 601 -13.57 -4.57 10.06
C GLY A 601 -14.76 -4.09 9.23
N THR A 602 -14.82 -2.82 8.86
CA THR A 602 -15.88 -2.24 7.99
C THR A 602 -16.02 -3.06 6.70
N ARG A 603 -17.25 -3.36 6.32
CA ARG A 603 -17.57 -4.20 5.17
C ARG A 603 -17.60 -3.42 3.86
N ALA A 604 -18.17 -2.22 3.89
CA ALA A 604 -18.25 -1.35 2.72
C ALA A 604 -17.85 0.08 3.07
N VAL A 605 -17.00 0.68 2.23
CA VAL A 605 -16.61 2.09 2.35
C VAL A 605 -16.93 2.79 1.04
N VAL A 606 -17.74 3.86 1.10
CA VAL A 606 -17.98 4.75 -0.03
C VAL A 606 -16.98 5.89 0.04
N ALA A 607 -16.16 6.04 -0.99
CA ALA A 607 -15.14 7.09 -1.03
C ALA A 607 -14.76 7.44 -2.47
N ALA A 608 -14.22 8.62 -2.66
CA ALA A 608 -13.64 9.05 -3.93
C ALA A 608 -12.11 8.91 -3.92
N PRO A 609 -11.49 8.29 -4.94
CA PRO A 609 -10.04 8.16 -5.03
C PRO A 609 -9.34 9.48 -5.44
N VAL A 610 -10.09 10.52 -5.72
CA VAL A 610 -9.62 11.83 -6.18
C VAL A 610 -10.53 12.93 -5.63
N ILE A 611 -10.10 14.19 -5.81
CA ILE A 611 -10.88 15.35 -5.36
C ILE A 611 -12.26 15.38 -6.03
N VAL A 612 -13.27 15.70 -5.24
CA VAL A 612 -14.66 15.90 -5.68
C VAL A 612 -15.09 17.34 -5.36
N ALA A 613 -15.91 17.93 -6.21
CA ALA A 613 -16.51 19.21 -5.92
C ALA A 613 -17.61 19.03 -4.86
N ASP A 614 -17.63 19.91 -3.85
CA ASP A 614 -18.54 19.80 -2.68
C ASP A 614 -20.02 19.73 -3.04
N ASP A 615 -20.46 20.48 -4.06
CA ASP A 615 -21.85 20.43 -4.52
C ASP A 615 -22.20 19.08 -5.17
N ALA A 616 -21.30 18.50 -5.95
CA ALA A 616 -21.50 17.18 -6.51
C ALA A 616 -21.53 16.09 -5.42
N ALA A 617 -20.72 16.24 -4.37
CA ALA A 617 -20.71 15.33 -3.23
C ALA A 617 -22.04 15.40 -2.47
N CYS A 618 -22.47 16.60 -2.07
CA CYS A 618 -23.71 16.84 -1.32
C CYS A 618 -24.94 16.23 -2.02
N ASP A 619 -25.14 16.57 -3.30
CA ASP A 619 -26.34 16.14 -4.03
C ASP A 619 -26.32 14.63 -4.32
N LEU A 620 -25.17 14.07 -4.71
CA LEU A 620 -25.04 12.64 -5.01
C LEU A 620 -25.17 11.77 -3.76
N LEU A 621 -24.47 12.13 -2.67
CA LEU A 621 -24.49 11.33 -1.45
C LEU A 621 -25.83 11.46 -0.71
N GLY A 622 -26.47 12.63 -0.74
CA GLY A 622 -27.84 12.81 -0.25
C GLY A 622 -28.82 11.85 -0.95
N ALA A 623 -28.79 11.79 -2.29
CA ALA A 623 -29.61 10.85 -3.06
C ALA A 623 -29.25 9.38 -2.78
N MET A 624 -27.96 9.06 -2.61
CA MET A 624 -27.52 7.73 -2.22
C MET A 624 -28.11 7.31 -0.85
N HIS A 625 -28.07 8.18 0.15
CA HIS A 625 -28.66 7.90 1.46
C HIS A 625 -30.17 7.66 1.40
N ALA A 626 -30.91 8.36 0.52
CA ALA A 626 -32.31 8.06 0.28
C ALA A 626 -32.51 6.63 -0.25
N GLY A 627 -31.66 6.17 -1.15
CA GLY A 627 -31.65 4.78 -1.62
C GLY A 627 -31.34 3.77 -0.53
N LEU A 628 -30.34 4.06 0.32
CA LEU A 628 -29.98 3.21 1.47
C LEU A 628 -31.11 3.11 2.48
N ALA A 629 -31.75 4.22 2.82
CA ALA A 629 -32.91 4.26 3.72
C ALA A 629 -34.13 3.51 3.15
N ALA A 630 -34.23 3.41 1.83
CA ALA A 630 -35.25 2.59 1.14
C ALA A 630 -34.87 1.10 1.07
N GLY A 631 -33.73 0.68 1.64
CA GLY A 631 -33.29 -0.71 1.73
C GLY A 631 -32.43 -1.21 0.55
N LEU A 632 -31.94 -0.32 -0.34
CA LEU A 632 -31.03 -0.71 -1.40
C LEU A 632 -29.64 -1.07 -0.85
N GLY A 633 -28.94 -1.99 -1.50
CA GLY A 633 -27.53 -2.26 -1.25
C GLY A 633 -26.65 -1.04 -1.56
N VAL A 634 -25.48 -0.93 -0.92
CA VAL A 634 -24.62 0.27 -0.97
C VAL A 634 -24.22 0.63 -2.41
N SER A 635 -23.79 -0.35 -3.19
CA SER A 635 -23.41 -0.13 -4.59
C SER A 635 -24.59 0.21 -5.49
N GLU A 636 -25.75 -0.37 -5.22
CA GLU A 636 -26.98 -0.10 -5.96
C GLU A 636 -27.49 1.32 -5.67
N ALA A 637 -27.50 1.72 -4.40
CA ALA A 637 -27.89 3.06 -3.98
C ALA A 637 -27.01 4.13 -4.65
N LEU A 638 -25.69 3.92 -4.70
CA LEU A 638 -24.78 4.85 -5.37
C LEU A 638 -24.98 4.90 -6.89
N ALA A 639 -25.16 3.74 -7.55
CA ALA A 639 -25.42 3.68 -8.98
C ALA A 639 -26.73 4.37 -9.37
N ARG A 640 -27.78 4.13 -8.58
CA ARG A 640 -29.10 4.77 -8.73
C ARG A 640 -29.02 6.27 -8.53
N ALA A 641 -28.37 6.72 -7.44
CA ALA A 641 -28.17 8.15 -7.16
C ALA A 641 -27.45 8.87 -8.32
N SER A 642 -26.39 8.27 -8.86
CA SER A 642 -25.68 8.82 -10.02
C SER A 642 -26.58 8.93 -11.27
N THR A 643 -27.49 7.97 -11.47
CA THR A 643 -28.43 7.99 -12.60
C THR A 643 -29.54 9.03 -12.40
N GLU A 644 -30.12 9.12 -11.20
CA GLU A 644 -31.22 10.03 -10.88
C GLU A 644 -30.77 11.48 -10.84
N THR A 645 -29.59 11.77 -10.29
CA THR A 645 -29.04 13.13 -10.22
C THR A 645 -28.34 13.56 -11.52
N GLY A 646 -27.95 12.61 -12.38
CA GLY A 646 -27.10 12.86 -13.53
C GLY A 646 -25.68 13.29 -13.16
N ILE A 647 -25.28 13.20 -11.88
CA ILE A 647 -23.97 13.61 -11.41
C ILE A 647 -22.96 12.51 -11.68
N LEU A 648 -21.92 12.86 -12.44
CA LEU A 648 -20.77 12.01 -12.69
C LEU A 648 -19.64 12.40 -11.75
N ALA A 649 -19.56 11.74 -10.60
CA ALA A 649 -18.50 11.94 -9.60
C ALA A 649 -17.70 10.66 -9.36
N PRO A 650 -16.43 10.75 -8.90
CA PRO A 650 -15.56 9.60 -8.73
C PRO A 650 -15.86 8.75 -7.49
N PHE A 651 -16.99 8.94 -6.82
CA PHE A 651 -17.38 8.09 -5.69
C PHE A 651 -17.61 6.65 -6.14
N GLN A 652 -17.07 5.73 -5.36
CA GLN A 652 -17.23 4.30 -5.61
C GLN A 652 -17.22 3.52 -4.29
N VAL A 653 -17.76 2.32 -4.33
CA VAL A 653 -17.83 1.45 -3.17
C VAL A 653 -16.61 0.55 -3.13
N TYR A 654 -15.95 0.51 -1.99
CA TYR A 654 -14.86 -0.40 -1.69
C TYR A 654 -15.32 -1.49 -0.73
N GLY A 655 -14.89 -2.74 -0.95
CA GLY A 655 -15.23 -3.88 -0.11
C GLY A 655 -16.41 -4.69 -0.63
N SER A 656 -17.39 -4.96 0.23
CA SER A 656 -18.62 -5.69 -0.11
C SER A 656 -19.78 -4.70 -0.24
N GLY A 657 -20.10 -4.31 -1.45
CA GLY A 657 -21.16 -3.31 -1.71
C GLY A 657 -22.54 -3.91 -1.95
N PHE A 658 -22.61 -5.24 -2.09
CA PHE A 658 -23.82 -6.05 -2.28
C PHE A 658 -23.51 -7.51 -1.96
#